data_7add9ca1dbe1864b82bd5504ee86bf25
#
_entry.id   7add9ca1dbe1864b82bd5504ee86bf25
#
_cell.length_a   1.000
_cell.length_b   1.000
_cell.length_c   1.000
_cell.angle_alpha   90.00
_cell.angle_beta   90.00
_cell.angle_gamma   90.00
#
_symmetry.space_group_name_H-M   'P 1'
#
loop_
_entity.id
_entity.type
_entity.pdbx_description
1 polymer ?
#
loop_
_entity_poly.entity_id
_entity_poly.type
_entity_poly.pdbx_seq_one_letter_code
_entity_poly.pdbx_strand_id
1 'polypeptide(L)'
;FYTQWYVPNNIAVCLSGDFDPDVMIETINRYFGGMKPSQNLPELNFQPEQPITSPIVKEVVGPEAENVTLAWRFPGANSEDVETLNLLAQVLYNGQAGLIDLDINQQQKMLGAAAYPFLLADYSVFLMEGTPKNGQTLEEVRTLLLEEIGKLKKGEFDENLIAATINNNKRDRQKQLESNDDRATWFVESFVNGTNWADEVASLDRMSKITKQELIDFANTHLKDNYVVVNKRQGKDESVKKMTKPAITPIVTNRDKSSAFLREIRTAPVKPIEPVFVDFSKDMAQGKLKSDIPLWYKKNPTNDLFSLTYAFEKGNNEDRYLSTAAGYLDYLGTSELSPEQVKEEFYRLACDFGIRPGADRTYLTISGLSENMGEAIQLVESLLADAQPNPEVLEIMKGDILEGRANTKLNQQANFRMLMQYGLYGPKSPATNVLSADEIQNLKSEELLAHLRDLSKTEHTVLYYGPKTQEEVVAEVNRYHQVPEKLIAADKASLFKIRETGESKVLLAPYAAAQVYMAAISNRGEKFDPNIYPVATLYNEYFGGGMNSIVFQELREARGLAYSASAGLGEPSRLDKPYIYSTFIATQNDKMGDALTAFDEVINHMPESEAAFNLAKEALIARLRTDRITGAGIFDAYQEAKDLGLDSDRRKMLFDDLQKLTLDQVKDFQEKWVKDRKYTYCVLGDEKELDMKKLSSYGP
;
A
#
# COMPACT_ATOMS: atom_id res chain seq x y z
N PHE A 1 -2.91 -34.40 8.48
CA PHE A 1 -2.39 -33.32 7.62
C PHE A 1 -0.92 -33.06 7.88
N TYR A 2 -0.50 -32.69 9.13
CA TYR A 2 0.85 -32.28 9.47
C TYR A 2 1.91 -33.35 9.13
N THR A 3 1.74 -34.58 9.61
CA THR A 3 2.68 -35.72 9.38
C THR A 3 2.80 -36.14 7.93
N GLN A 4 1.85 -35.76 7.11
CA GLN A 4 1.81 -36.11 5.68
C GLN A 4 2.50 -35.07 4.81
N TRP A 5 2.29 -33.77 5.11
CA TRP A 5 2.69 -32.68 4.25
C TRP A 5 3.90 -31.88 4.74
N TYR A 6 4.15 -31.86 6.10
CA TYR A 6 5.30 -31.17 6.68
C TYR A 6 6.52 -32.11 6.77
N VAL A 7 7.00 -32.49 5.58
CA VAL A 7 8.12 -33.42 5.41
C VAL A 7 9.20 -32.78 4.52
N PRO A 8 10.49 -33.13 4.68
CA PRO A 8 11.58 -32.42 4.01
C PRO A 8 11.52 -32.48 2.48
N ASN A 9 10.89 -33.48 1.90
CA ASN A 9 10.68 -33.56 0.44
C ASN A 9 9.44 -32.78 -0.05
N ASN A 10 8.80 -32.00 0.81
CA ASN A 10 7.71 -31.07 0.49
C ASN A 10 7.91 -29.68 1.13
N ILE A 11 9.11 -29.38 1.61
CA ILE A 11 9.44 -28.11 2.26
C ILE A 11 10.68 -27.52 1.60
N ALA A 12 10.66 -26.23 1.33
CA ALA A 12 11.84 -25.44 1.00
C ALA A 12 12.19 -24.47 2.15
N VAL A 13 13.47 -24.24 2.34
CA VAL A 13 13.98 -23.18 3.23
C VAL A 13 14.57 -22.11 2.33
N CYS A 14 13.90 -20.96 2.27
CA CYS A 14 14.29 -19.83 1.42
C CYS A 14 14.86 -18.72 2.31
N LEU A 15 16.08 -18.30 2.04
CA LEU A 15 16.81 -17.32 2.86
C LEU A 15 17.44 -16.25 1.97
N SER A 16 17.34 -15.01 2.41
CA SER A 16 18.06 -13.88 1.84
C SER A 16 18.55 -12.97 2.96
N GLY A 17 19.82 -12.53 2.90
CA GLY A 17 20.41 -11.67 3.92
C GLY A 17 21.93 -11.73 3.90
N ASP A 18 22.53 -11.13 4.93
CA ASP A 18 23.98 -11.10 5.15
C ASP A 18 24.42 -12.31 5.97
N PHE A 19 24.78 -13.40 5.31
CA PHE A 19 25.30 -14.62 5.93
C PHE A 19 26.25 -15.36 5.01
N ASP A 20 27.12 -16.19 5.57
CA ASP A 20 27.95 -17.13 4.85
C ASP A 20 27.09 -18.34 4.41
N PRO A 21 26.95 -18.62 3.08
CA PRO A 21 26.11 -19.70 2.59
C PRO A 21 26.51 -21.09 3.10
N ASP A 22 27.82 -21.39 3.21
CA ASP A 22 28.30 -22.69 3.62
C ASP A 22 27.99 -22.94 5.10
N VAL A 23 28.22 -21.92 5.95
CA VAL A 23 27.86 -21.98 7.39
C VAL A 23 26.35 -22.11 7.56
N MET A 24 25.57 -21.44 6.71
CA MET A 24 24.11 -21.54 6.77
C MET A 24 23.61 -22.93 6.35
N ILE A 25 24.17 -23.54 5.31
CA ILE A 25 23.86 -24.90 4.86
C ILE A 25 24.16 -25.90 5.99
N GLU A 26 25.32 -25.79 6.64
CA GLU A 26 25.65 -26.62 7.81
C GLU A 26 24.64 -26.44 8.95
N THR A 27 24.21 -25.20 9.19
CA THR A 27 23.22 -24.87 10.22
C THR A 27 21.86 -25.49 9.87
N ILE A 28 21.40 -25.35 8.66
CA ILE A 28 20.14 -25.97 8.17
C ILE A 28 20.24 -27.49 8.33
N ASN A 29 21.33 -28.09 7.89
CA ASN A 29 21.51 -29.53 7.98
C ASN A 29 21.52 -30.03 9.46
N ARG A 30 22.09 -29.26 10.37
CA ARG A 30 22.09 -29.59 11.82
C ARG A 30 20.68 -29.64 12.38
N TYR A 31 19.79 -28.70 12.01
CA TYR A 31 18.45 -28.62 12.58
C TYR A 31 17.40 -29.39 11.81
N PHE A 32 17.51 -29.47 10.50
CA PHE A 32 16.52 -30.11 9.63
C PHE A 32 16.99 -31.45 9.05
N GLY A 33 18.30 -31.72 8.99
CA GLY A 33 18.85 -32.94 8.38
C GLY A 33 18.43 -34.26 9.05
N GLY A 34 17.90 -34.19 10.30
CA GLY A 34 17.32 -35.33 11.00
C GLY A 34 15.87 -35.67 10.61
N MET A 35 15.19 -34.79 9.86
CA MET A 35 13.83 -35.02 9.39
C MET A 35 13.81 -36.13 8.33
N LYS A 36 12.83 -37.03 8.43
CA LYS A 36 12.68 -38.14 7.48
C LYS A 36 11.75 -37.75 6.33
N PRO A 37 12.17 -37.95 5.06
CA PRO A 37 11.29 -37.70 3.93
C PRO A 37 10.12 -38.69 3.95
N SER A 38 8.96 -38.26 3.47
CA SER A 38 7.82 -39.13 3.26
C SER A 38 8.10 -40.05 2.05
N GLN A 39 7.84 -41.31 2.21
CA GLN A 39 7.88 -42.28 1.09
C GLN A 39 6.58 -42.29 0.31
N ASN A 40 5.50 -41.75 0.86
CA ASN A 40 4.15 -41.75 0.33
C ASN A 40 3.56 -40.32 0.34
N LEU A 41 4.31 -39.38 -0.19
CA LEU A 41 3.75 -38.02 -0.42
C LEU A 41 2.65 -38.17 -1.48
N PRO A 42 1.40 -37.82 -1.19
CA PRO A 42 0.32 -37.96 -2.16
C PRO A 42 0.56 -37.12 -3.41
N GLU A 43 0.43 -37.71 -4.56
CA GLU A 43 0.33 -36.98 -5.81
C GLU A 43 -1.10 -36.40 -5.91
N LEU A 44 -1.18 -35.10 -6.16
CA LEU A 44 -2.44 -34.41 -6.41
C LEU A 44 -2.83 -34.63 -7.87
N ASN A 45 -3.53 -35.73 -8.14
CA ASN A 45 -4.03 -36.06 -9.47
C ASN A 45 -5.43 -35.46 -9.68
N PHE A 46 -5.49 -34.23 -10.22
CA PHE A 46 -6.74 -33.64 -10.66
C PHE A 46 -7.04 -34.00 -12.12
N GLN A 47 -8.32 -34.18 -12.43
CA GLN A 47 -8.73 -34.30 -13.82
C GLN A 47 -8.53 -32.91 -14.48
N PRO A 48 -7.86 -32.85 -15.65
CA PRO A 48 -7.73 -31.60 -16.37
C PRO A 48 -9.10 -30.97 -16.65
N GLU A 49 -9.17 -29.69 -16.47
CA GLU A 49 -10.37 -28.90 -16.83
C GLU A 49 -10.63 -28.97 -18.32
N GLN A 50 -11.90 -29.14 -18.70
CA GLN A 50 -12.28 -29.15 -20.11
C GLN A 50 -11.92 -27.83 -20.79
N PRO A 51 -11.48 -27.85 -22.06
CA PRO A 51 -11.21 -26.63 -22.81
C PRO A 51 -12.45 -25.73 -22.92
N ILE A 52 -12.26 -24.43 -22.75
CA ILE A 52 -13.28 -23.42 -23.03
C ILE A 52 -13.26 -23.22 -24.54
N THR A 53 -14.40 -23.45 -25.20
CA THR A 53 -14.53 -23.38 -26.66
C THR A 53 -15.44 -22.23 -27.16
N SER A 54 -16.14 -21.57 -26.24
CA SER A 54 -16.96 -20.39 -26.49
C SER A 54 -17.03 -19.54 -25.22
N PRO A 55 -17.33 -18.24 -25.30
CA PRO A 55 -17.38 -17.38 -24.14
C PRO A 55 -18.38 -17.88 -23.09
N ILE A 56 -17.94 -17.97 -21.84
CA ILE A 56 -18.77 -18.30 -20.68
C ILE A 56 -19.09 -16.99 -19.94
N VAL A 57 -20.35 -16.59 -19.92
CA VAL A 57 -20.77 -15.37 -19.23
C VAL A 57 -21.33 -15.71 -17.85
N LYS A 58 -20.84 -15.05 -16.82
CA LYS A 58 -21.32 -15.11 -15.42
C LYS A 58 -21.70 -13.74 -14.94
N GLU A 59 -22.77 -13.71 -14.13
CA GLU A 59 -23.21 -12.51 -13.42
C GLU A 59 -22.97 -12.69 -11.93
N VAL A 60 -22.41 -11.68 -11.28
CA VAL A 60 -22.29 -11.60 -9.81
C VAL A 60 -22.87 -10.25 -9.34
N VAL A 61 -23.44 -10.24 -8.14
CA VAL A 61 -24.08 -9.06 -7.59
C VAL A 61 -23.45 -8.69 -6.25
N GLY A 62 -23.13 -7.42 -6.07
CA GLY A 62 -22.54 -6.90 -4.84
C GLY A 62 -22.76 -5.39 -4.70
N PRO A 63 -22.51 -4.81 -3.52
CA PRO A 63 -22.85 -3.41 -3.24
C PRO A 63 -21.98 -2.39 -3.96
N GLU A 64 -20.73 -2.74 -4.31
CA GLU A 64 -19.81 -1.82 -4.95
C GLU A 64 -20.16 -1.56 -6.41
N ALA A 65 -19.45 -0.61 -7.04
CA ALA A 65 -19.61 -0.23 -8.45
C ALA A 65 -19.49 -1.42 -9.42
N GLU A 66 -20.12 -1.30 -10.57
CA GLU A 66 -20.07 -2.31 -11.63
C GLU A 66 -18.66 -2.43 -12.24
N ASN A 67 -18.30 -3.63 -12.67
CA ASN A 67 -17.12 -3.89 -13.50
C ASN A 67 -17.31 -5.15 -14.36
N VAL A 68 -16.46 -5.31 -15.36
CA VAL A 68 -16.36 -6.54 -16.13
C VAL A 68 -14.93 -7.07 -16.08
N THR A 69 -14.79 -8.39 -15.91
CA THR A 69 -13.52 -9.10 -16.00
C THR A 69 -13.60 -10.13 -17.11
N LEU A 70 -12.62 -10.11 -18.01
CA LEU A 70 -12.38 -11.14 -19.02
C LEU A 70 -11.22 -12.00 -18.57
N ALA A 71 -11.31 -13.32 -18.75
CA ALA A 71 -10.30 -14.27 -18.28
C ALA A 71 -10.02 -15.39 -19.28
N TRP A 72 -8.78 -15.52 -19.73
CA TRP A 72 -8.28 -16.64 -20.53
C TRP A 72 -7.42 -17.55 -19.68
N ARG A 73 -7.64 -18.85 -19.79
CA ARG A 73 -6.86 -19.85 -19.07
C ARG A 73 -5.63 -20.24 -19.88
N PHE A 74 -4.50 -20.33 -19.20
CA PHE A 74 -3.20 -20.74 -19.72
C PHE A 74 -2.65 -21.94 -18.92
N PRO A 75 -1.62 -22.63 -19.43
CA PRO A 75 -0.87 -23.59 -18.64
C PRO A 75 -0.27 -22.97 -17.37
N GLY A 76 0.19 -23.82 -16.45
CA GLY A 76 0.79 -23.40 -15.19
C GLY A 76 2.05 -22.55 -15.35
N ALA A 77 2.49 -21.94 -14.26
CA ALA A 77 3.61 -21.01 -14.20
C ALA A 77 4.98 -21.59 -14.62
N ASN A 78 5.09 -22.93 -14.70
CA ASN A 78 6.28 -23.63 -15.18
C ASN A 78 6.27 -23.93 -16.70
N SER A 79 5.33 -23.38 -17.45
CA SER A 79 5.23 -23.58 -18.90
C SER A 79 6.12 -22.63 -19.68
N GLU A 80 6.45 -23.02 -20.92
CA GLU A 80 7.22 -22.18 -21.86
C GLU A 80 6.46 -20.94 -22.34
N ASP A 81 5.15 -20.87 -22.08
CA ASP A 81 4.28 -19.76 -22.48
C ASP A 81 4.44 -18.50 -21.59
N VAL A 82 5.01 -18.64 -20.38
CA VAL A 82 4.96 -17.61 -19.33
C VAL A 82 5.65 -16.33 -19.73
N GLU A 83 6.86 -16.39 -20.32
CA GLU A 83 7.56 -15.17 -20.75
C GLU A 83 6.80 -14.44 -21.85
N THR A 84 6.26 -15.17 -22.81
CA THR A 84 5.47 -14.58 -23.90
C THR A 84 4.16 -14.00 -23.38
N LEU A 85 3.50 -14.67 -22.44
CA LEU A 85 2.29 -14.18 -21.79
C LEU A 85 2.55 -12.90 -20.99
N ASN A 86 3.65 -12.86 -20.21
CA ASN A 86 4.04 -11.67 -19.46
C ASN A 86 4.34 -10.49 -20.39
N LEU A 87 5.09 -10.71 -21.46
CA LEU A 87 5.42 -9.66 -22.42
C LEU A 87 4.19 -9.17 -23.17
N LEU A 88 3.30 -10.10 -23.58
CA LEU A 88 2.02 -9.77 -24.19
C LEU A 88 1.15 -8.90 -23.26
N ALA A 89 1.05 -9.27 -21.99
CA ALA A 89 0.29 -8.53 -21.01
C ALA A 89 0.82 -7.08 -20.86
N GLN A 90 2.15 -6.91 -20.85
CA GLN A 90 2.80 -5.59 -20.74
C GLN A 90 2.70 -4.76 -22.02
N VAL A 91 2.62 -5.36 -23.21
CA VAL A 91 2.29 -4.64 -24.45
C VAL A 91 0.85 -4.14 -24.42
N LEU A 92 -0.07 -4.86 -23.78
CA LEU A 92 -1.45 -4.40 -23.59
C LEU A 92 -1.56 -3.35 -22.47
N TYR A 93 -0.93 -3.60 -21.33
CA TYR A 93 -1.02 -2.73 -20.17
C TYR A 93 0.27 -2.79 -19.34
N ASN A 94 0.92 -1.65 -19.17
CA ASN A 94 2.13 -1.51 -18.34
C ASN A 94 2.08 -0.30 -17.41
N GLY A 95 0.94 0.40 -17.36
CA GLY A 95 0.72 1.58 -16.54
C GLY A 95 1.16 2.90 -17.18
N GLN A 96 1.79 2.85 -18.38
CA GLN A 96 2.31 4.05 -19.08
C GLN A 96 1.99 4.04 -20.58
N ALA A 97 2.51 3.07 -21.33
CA ALA A 97 2.58 3.09 -22.78
C ALA A 97 2.03 1.83 -23.46
N GLY A 98 1.29 0.97 -22.76
CA GLY A 98 0.58 -0.16 -23.34
C GLY A 98 -0.65 0.29 -24.16
N LEU A 99 -1.16 -0.59 -25.00
CA LEU A 99 -2.35 -0.30 -25.83
C LEU A 99 -3.54 0.18 -24.99
N ILE A 100 -3.85 -0.50 -23.89
CA ILE A 100 -4.90 -0.10 -22.95
C ILE A 100 -4.57 1.25 -22.29
N ASP A 101 -3.30 1.48 -21.95
CA ASP A 101 -2.88 2.74 -21.34
C ASP A 101 -3.14 3.93 -22.26
N LEU A 102 -2.74 3.83 -23.53
CA LEU A 102 -2.82 4.92 -24.49
C LEU A 102 -4.22 5.04 -25.12
N ASP A 103 -4.84 3.94 -25.49
CA ASP A 103 -6.08 3.94 -26.29
C ASP A 103 -7.36 3.97 -25.45
N ILE A 104 -7.30 3.50 -24.20
CA ILE A 104 -8.45 3.47 -23.29
C ILE A 104 -8.28 4.45 -22.13
N ASN A 105 -7.23 4.29 -21.30
CA ASN A 105 -7.07 5.07 -20.09
C ASN A 105 -6.71 6.53 -20.40
N GLN A 106 -5.75 6.78 -21.30
CA GLN A 106 -5.36 8.13 -21.73
C GLN A 106 -6.53 8.84 -22.44
N GLN A 107 -7.31 8.11 -23.22
CA GLN A 107 -8.50 8.65 -23.92
C GLN A 107 -9.74 8.69 -23.03
N GLN A 108 -9.62 8.30 -21.76
CA GLN A 108 -10.72 8.31 -20.79
C GLN A 108 -11.99 7.61 -21.32
N LYS A 109 -11.87 6.48 -22.05
CA LYS A 109 -13.02 5.76 -22.65
C LYS A 109 -13.85 4.99 -21.61
N MET A 110 -13.31 4.73 -20.44
CA MET A 110 -13.97 4.18 -19.26
C MET A 110 -13.30 4.72 -18.00
N LEU A 111 -13.77 4.39 -16.80
CA LEU A 111 -13.16 4.88 -15.55
C LEU A 111 -11.77 4.30 -15.29
N GLY A 112 -11.49 3.11 -15.84
CA GLY A 112 -10.19 2.48 -15.77
C GLY A 112 -10.22 1.09 -16.39
N ALA A 113 -9.10 0.71 -17.01
CA ALA A 113 -8.88 -0.61 -17.58
C ALA A 113 -7.47 -1.09 -17.26
N ALA A 114 -7.31 -2.41 -17.10
CA ALA A 114 -6.04 -3.06 -16.85
C ALA A 114 -6.00 -4.44 -17.49
N ALA A 115 -4.79 -4.98 -17.72
CA ALA A 115 -4.58 -6.35 -18.15
C ALA A 115 -3.32 -6.91 -17.48
N TYR A 116 -3.41 -8.14 -16.94
CA TYR A 116 -2.29 -8.78 -16.25
C TYR A 116 -2.47 -10.28 -16.17
N PRO A 117 -1.38 -11.08 -16.13
CA PRO A 117 -1.44 -12.49 -15.86
C PRO A 117 -1.48 -12.76 -14.35
N PHE A 118 -2.18 -13.81 -13.94
CA PHE A 118 -2.17 -14.37 -12.60
C PHE A 118 -1.62 -15.79 -12.70
N LEU A 119 -0.36 -15.96 -12.29
CA LEU A 119 0.39 -17.19 -12.46
C LEU A 119 0.18 -18.12 -11.26
N LEU A 120 -0.23 -19.36 -11.54
CA LEU A 120 -0.43 -20.41 -10.54
C LEU A 120 0.23 -21.71 -11.02
N ALA A 121 0.46 -22.66 -10.12
CA ALA A 121 1.21 -23.87 -10.40
C ALA A 121 0.57 -24.76 -11.50
N ASP A 122 -0.76 -24.99 -11.46
CA ASP A 122 -1.45 -25.88 -12.38
C ASP A 122 -1.98 -25.16 -13.63
N TYR A 123 -2.60 -24.01 -13.43
CA TYR A 123 -3.15 -23.16 -14.50
C TYR A 123 -2.85 -21.68 -14.18
N SER A 124 -2.48 -20.95 -15.20
CA SER A 124 -2.42 -19.48 -15.14
C SER A 124 -3.66 -18.87 -15.78
N VAL A 125 -3.94 -17.60 -15.44
CA VAL A 125 -5.07 -16.87 -16.00
C VAL A 125 -4.57 -15.52 -16.50
N PHE A 126 -4.88 -15.17 -17.74
CA PHE A 126 -4.72 -13.81 -18.24
C PHE A 126 -6.03 -13.06 -18.03
N LEU A 127 -5.97 -11.96 -17.30
CA LEU A 127 -7.11 -11.13 -16.90
C LEU A 127 -7.10 -9.80 -17.63
N MET A 128 -8.29 -9.34 -18.04
CA MET A 128 -8.53 -7.95 -18.44
C MET A 128 -9.72 -7.43 -17.64
N GLU A 129 -9.60 -6.26 -17.08
CA GLU A 129 -10.64 -5.63 -16.26
C GLU A 129 -11.00 -4.26 -16.79
N GLY A 130 -12.30 -3.90 -16.67
CA GLY A 130 -12.76 -2.58 -17.04
C GLY A 130 -13.91 -2.11 -16.16
N THR A 131 -13.87 -0.83 -15.80
CA THR A 131 -14.89 -0.16 -14.98
C THR A 131 -15.65 0.84 -15.85
N PRO A 132 -16.98 0.67 -16.01
CA PRO A 132 -17.80 1.54 -16.87
C PRO A 132 -17.92 2.95 -16.28
N LYS A 133 -18.13 3.91 -17.17
CA LYS A 133 -18.66 5.25 -16.84
C LYS A 133 -20.16 5.20 -16.62
N ASN A 134 -20.70 6.24 -16.01
CA ASN A 134 -22.15 6.40 -15.86
C ASN A 134 -22.86 6.32 -17.22
N GLY A 135 -23.83 5.40 -17.33
CA GLY A 135 -24.57 5.14 -18.55
C GLY A 135 -23.86 4.25 -19.59
N GLN A 136 -22.62 3.86 -19.35
CA GLN A 136 -21.90 2.88 -20.16
C GLN A 136 -22.26 1.46 -19.72
N THR A 137 -22.57 0.59 -20.67
CA THR A 137 -22.89 -0.81 -20.39
C THR A 137 -21.64 -1.67 -20.22
N LEU A 138 -21.74 -2.77 -19.48
CA LEU A 138 -20.63 -3.72 -19.36
C LEU A 138 -20.28 -4.39 -20.69
N GLU A 139 -21.23 -4.49 -21.62
CA GLU A 139 -20.98 -4.99 -22.98
C GLU A 139 -20.14 -3.99 -23.81
N GLU A 140 -20.37 -2.70 -23.68
CA GLU A 140 -19.53 -1.68 -24.31
C GLU A 140 -18.11 -1.71 -23.76
N VAL A 141 -17.93 -1.83 -22.44
CA VAL A 141 -16.61 -1.99 -21.79
C VAL A 141 -15.91 -3.25 -22.31
N ARG A 142 -16.61 -4.39 -22.35
CA ARG A 142 -16.09 -5.64 -22.92
C ARG A 142 -15.64 -5.47 -24.37
N THR A 143 -16.42 -4.78 -25.18
CA THR A 143 -16.10 -4.54 -26.60
C THR A 143 -14.82 -3.74 -26.74
N LEU A 144 -14.64 -2.66 -25.97
CA LEU A 144 -13.42 -1.85 -25.97
C LEU A 144 -12.18 -2.68 -25.57
N LEU A 145 -12.28 -3.54 -24.55
CA LEU A 145 -11.18 -4.42 -24.15
C LEU A 145 -10.81 -5.43 -25.25
N LEU A 146 -11.82 -6.00 -25.93
CA LEU A 146 -11.58 -6.96 -27.02
C LEU A 146 -11.03 -6.28 -28.30
N GLU A 147 -11.31 -4.99 -28.52
CA GLU A 147 -10.70 -4.21 -29.60
C GLU A 147 -9.19 -4.13 -29.44
N GLU A 148 -8.68 -3.96 -28.20
CA GLU A 148 -7.23 -3.93 -27.93
C GLU A 148 -6.58 -5.30 -28.19
N ILE A 149 -7.25 -6.39 -27.85
CA ILE A 149 -6.82 -7.73 -28.27
C ILE A 149 -6.78 -7.82 -29.82
N GLY A 150 -7.75 -7.21 -30.50
CA GLY A 150 -7.78 -7.15 -31.96
C GLY A 150 -6.58 -6.41 -32.55
N LYS A 151 -6.17 -5.28 -31.96
CA LYS A 151 -4.98 -4.53 -32.36
C LYS A 151 -3.70 -5.33 -32.14
N LEU A 152 -3.56 -5.93 -30.97
CA LEU A 152 -2.42 -6.80 -30.64
C LEU A 152 -2.27 -7.92 -31.67
N LYS A 153 -3.34 -8.63 -32.02
CA LYS A 153 -3.36 -9.71 -33.03
C LYS A 153 -2.96 -9.26 -34.44
N LYS A 154 -3.18 -8.02 -34.78
CA LYS A 154 -2.81 -7.42 -36.06
C LYS A 154 -1.40 -6.80 -36.03
N GLY A 155 -0.78 -6.71 -34.83
CA GLY A 155 0.50 -6.05 -34.65
C GLY A 155 0.41 -4.52 -34.73
N GLU A 156 -0.75 -3.94 -34.44
CA GLU A 156 -0.99 -2.48 -34.43
C GLU A 156 -0.43 -1.84 -33.15
N PHE A 157 0.89 -2.01 -32.90
CA PHE A 157 1.65 -1.39 -31.82
C PHE A 157 3.10 -1.17 -32.25
N ASP A 158 3.79 -0.21 -31.63
CA ASP A 158 5.18 0.11 -31.97
C ASP A 158 6.10 -1.05 -31.52
N GLU A 159 7.00 -1.48 -32.40
CA GLU A 159 8.01 -2.49 -32.09
C GLU A 159 8.98 -2.04 -30.99
N ASN A 160 9.27 -0.75 -30.90
CA ASN A 160 10.09 -0.16 -29.84
C ASN A 160 9.50 -0.37 -28.44
N LEU A 161 8.18 -0.57 -28.32
CA LEU A 161 7.53 -0.88 -27.06
C LEU A 161 8.07 -2.17 -26.42
N ILE A 162 8.41 -3.19 -27.24
CA ILE A 162 9.00 -4.44 -26.74
C ILE A 162 10.37 -4.15 -26.08
N ALA A 163 11.25 -3.41 -26.75
CA ALA A 163 12.56 -3.08 -26.21
C ALA A 163 12.45 -2.22 -24.93
N ALA A 164 11.53 -1.25 -24.92
CA ALA A 164 11.25 -0.43 -23.75
C ALA A 164 10.73 -1.28 -22.59
N THR A 165 9.82 -2.22 -22.84
CA THR A 165 9.30 -3.16 -21.86
C THR A 165 10.41 -4.00 -21.23
N ILE A 166 11.32 -4.53 -22.03
CA ILE A 166 12.47 -5.30 -21.52
C ILE A 166 13.38 -4.44 -20.63
N ASN A 167 13.62 -3.17 -21.00
CA ASN A 167 14.42 -2.26 -20.16
C ASN A 167 13.72 -1.91 -18.85
N ASN A 168 12.42 -1.70 -18.85
CA ASN A 168 11.63 -1.52 -17.63
C ASN A 168 11.68 -2.76 -16.74
N ASN A 169 11.53 -3.96 -17.30
CA ASN A 169 11.65 -5.22 -16.56
C ASN A 169 13.05 -5.39 -15.94
N LYS A 170 14.12 -4.99 -16.62
CA LYS A 170 15.48 -4.99 -16.06
C LYS A 170 15.60 -4.03 -14.90
N ARG A 171 15.05 -2.81 -15.02
CA ARG A 171 14.97 -1.82 -13.93
C ARG A 171 14.22 -2.39 -12.73
N ASP A 172 13.05 -2.95 -12.96
CA ASP A 172 12.19 -3.48 -11.89
C ASP A 172 12.84 -4.70 -11.20
N ARG A 173 13.54 -5.54 -11.96
CA ARG A 173 14.36 -6.62 -11.41
C ARG A 173 15.47 -6.09 -10.49
N GLN A 174 16.18 -5.04 -10.89
CA GLN A 174 17.19 -4.39 -10.04
C GLN A 174 16.58 -3.87 -8.74
N LYS A 175 15.40 -3.22 -8.82
CA LYS A 175 14.67 -2.72 -7.66
C LYS A 175 14.24 -3.84 -6.73
N GLN A 176 13.70 -4.93 -7.26
CA GLN A 176 13.32 -6.13 -6.50
C GLN A 176 14.52 -6.72 -5.74
N LEU A 177 15.70 -6.73 -6.37
CA LEU A 177 16.92 -7.24 -5.76
C LEU A 177 17.48 -6.37 -4.61
N GLU A 178 16.99 -5.16 -4.38
CA GLU A 178 17.34 -4.34 -3.22
C GLU A 178 16.74 -4.87 -1.91
N SER A 179 15.61 -5.57 -1.99
CA SER A 179 14.88 -6.10 -0.84
C SER A 179 15.28 -7.55 -0.53
N ASN A 180 15.63 -7.83 0.74
CA ASN A 180 15.84 -9.21 1.20
C ASN A 180 14.54 -10.02 1.15
N ASP A 181 13.41 -9.40 1.46
CA ASP A 181 12.10 -10.02 1.48
C ASP A 181 11.68 -10.43 0.06
N ASP A 182 11.80 -9.53 -0.91
CA ASP A 182 11.47 -9.80 -2.31
C ASP A 182 12.33 -10.92 -2.89
N ARG A 183 13.64 -10.93 -2.57
CA ARG A 183 14.54 -12.03 -2.99
C ARG A 183 14.12 -13.38 -2.39
N ALA A 184 13.78 -13.40 -1.10
CA ALA A 184 13.32 -14.62 -0.44
C ALA A 184 11.96 -15.08 -1.00
N THR A 185 11.04 -14.14 -1.24
CA THR A 185 9.73 -14.41 -1.84
C THR A 185 9.86 -14.98 -3.24
N TRP A 186 10.78 -14.48 -4.06
CA TRP A 186 11.02 -15.05 -5.38
C TRP A 186 11.47 -16.51 -5.34
N PHE A 187 12.32 -16.91 -4.38
CA PHE A 187 12.63 -18.31 -4.16
C PHE A 187 11.40 -19.14 -3.76
N VAL A 188 10.55 -18.59 -2.88
CA VAL A 188 9.30 -19.26 -2.45
C VAL A 188 8.37 -19.47 -3.64
N GLU A 189 8.17 -18.46 -4.47
CA GLU A 189 7.32 -18.52 -5.66
C GLU A 189 7.82 -19.57 -6.66
N SER A 190 9.13 -19.59 -6.92
CA SER A 190 9.75 -20.59 -7.77
C SER A 190 9.49 -22.01 -7.24
N PHE A 191 9.64 -22.24 -5.94
CA PHE A 191 9.37 -23.54 -5.33
C PHE A 191 7.89 -23.91 -5.40
N VAL A 192 6.98 -23.00 -5.07
CA VAL A 192 5.52 -23.25 -5.07
C VAL A 192 5.00 -23.52 -6.47
N ASN A 193 5.51 -22.79 -7.46
CA ASN A 193 5.13 -22.95 -8.86
C ASN A 193 5.83 -24.11 -9.56
N GLY A 194 6.83 -24.73 -8.91
CA GLY A 194 7.60 -25.84 -9.48
C GLY A 194 8.50 -25.42 -10.63
N THR A 195 8.91 -24.14 -10.69
CA THR A 195 9.83 -23.62 -11.70
C THR A 195 11.28 -23.92 -11.34
N ASN A 196 12.14 -24.02 -12.34
CA ASN A 196 13.56 -24.20 -12.12
C ASN A 196 14.23 -22.86 -11.88
N TRP A 197 15.02 -22.74 -10.81
CA TRP A 197 15.67 -21.47 -10.47
C TRP A 197 16.61 -20.92 -11.56
N ALA A 198 17.32 -21.79 -12.28
CA ALA A 198 18.16 -21.34 -13.40
C ALA A 198 17.33 -20.74 -14.54
N ASP A 199 16.13 -21.29 -14.77
CA ASP A 199 15.19 -20.78 -15.78
C ASP A 199 14.59 -19.43 -15.30
N GLU A 200 14.27 -19.29 -14.02
CA GLU A 200 13.82 -18.02 -13.44
C GLU A 200 14.84 -16.90 -13.62
N VAL A 201 16.11 -17.17 -13.33
CA VAL A 201 17.19 -16.19 -13.51
C VAL A 201 17.36 -15.79 -14.98
N ALA A 202 17.22 -16.74 -15.90
CA ALA A 202 17.34 -16.52 -17.33
C ALA A 202 16.07 -15.98 -18.02
N SER A 203 14.98 -15.77 -17.28
CA SER A 203 13.67 -15.38 -17.86
C SER A 203 13.71 -14.10 -18.66
N LEU A 204 14.40 -13.04 -18.18
CA LEU A 204 14.57 -11.79 -18.91
C LEU A 204 15.38 -11.95 -20.19
N ASP A 205 16.41 -12.80 -20.19
CA ASP A 205 17.22 -13.08 -21.38
C ASP A 205 16.41 -13.84 -22.43
N ARG A 206 15.49 -14.73 -22.02
CA ARG A 206 14.56 -15.39 -22.94
C ARG A 206 13.52 -14.41 -23.46
N MET A 207 12.88 -13.65 -22.57
CA MET A 207 11.89 -12.63 -22.93
C MET A 207 12.47 -11.61 -23.94
N SER A 208 13.73 -11.19 -23.78
CA SER A 208 14.40 -10.23 -24.68
C SER A 208 14.59 -10.72 -26.12
N LYS A 209 14.41 -12.00 -26.38
CA LYS A 209 14.54 -12.60 -27.72
C LYS A 209 13.19 -12.77 -28.40
N ILE A 210 12.09 -12.54 -27.70
CA ILE A 210 10.74 -12.65 -28.26
C ILE A 210 10.54 -11.51 -29.27
N THR A 211 10.16 -11.87 -30.46
CA THR A 211 9.89 -10.93 -31.55
C THR A 211 8.44 -10.47 -31.57
N LYS A 212 8.19 -9.34 -32.23
CA LYS A 212 6.83 -8.85 -32.47
C LYS A 212 5.96 -9.89 -33.16
N GLN A 213 6.50 -10.64 -34.14
CA GLN A 213 5.76 -11.67 -34.86
C GLN A 213 5.36 -12.83 -33.94
N GLU A 214 6.26 -13.28 -33.05
CA GLU A 214 5.95 -14.33 -32.07
C GLU A 214 4.83 -13.91 -31.11
N LEU A 215 4.79 -12.64 -30.66
CA LEU A 215 3.69 -12.12 -29.86
C LEU A 215 2.36 -12.11 -30.62
N ILE A 216 2.37 -11.71 -31.90
CA ILE A 216 1.19 -11.73 -32.77
C ILE A 216 0.66 -13.17 -32.94
N ASP A 217 1.56 -14.10 -33.23
CA ASP A 217 1.21 -15.52 -33.42
C ASP A 217 0.68 -16.14 -32.13
N PHE A 218 1.28 -15.81 -30.98
CA PHE A 218 0.84 -16.23 -29.67
C PHE A 218 -0.57 -15.70 -29.34
N ALA A 219 -0.82 -14.40 -29.55
CA ALA A 219 -2.12 -13.79 -29.34
C ALA A 219 -3.19 -14.45 -30.23
N ASN A 220 -2.90 -14.69 -31.51
CA ASN A 220 -3.82 -15.34 -32.44
C ASN A 220 -4.09 -16.80 -32.08
N THR A 221 -3.14 -17.47 -31.45
CA THR A 221 -3.28 -18.87 -31.03
C THR A 221 -4.12 -19.00 -29.76
N HIS A 222 -3.88 -18.15 -28.76
CA HIS A 222 -4.38 -18.33 -27.40
C HIS A 222 -5.58 -17.45 -27.04
N LEU A 223 -5.66 -16.21 -27.54
CA LEU A 223 -6.73 -15.26 -27.18
C LEU A 223 -7.90 -15.33 -28.18
N LYS A 224 -8.61 -16.46 -28.24
CA LYS A 224 -9.80 -16.68 -29.07
C LYS A 224 -11.08 -16.48 -28.24
N ASP A 225 -12.18 -17.02 -28.71
CA ASP A 225 -13.47 -17.06 -28.00
C ASP A 225 -13.49 -18.07 -26.83
N ASN A 226 -12.34 -18.39 -26.30
CA ASN A 226 -12.10 -19.36 -25.23
C ASN A 226 -11.92 -18.68 -23.86
N TYR A 227 -12.77 -17.72 -23.53
CA TYR A 227 -12.66 -16.92 -22.32
C TYR A 227 -13.93 -16.92 -21.46
N VAL A 228 -13.76 -16.52 -20.21
CA VAL A 228 -14.85 -16.28 -19.27
C VAL A 228 -15.07 -14.78 -19.15
N VAL A 229 -16.33 -14.37 -19.08
CA VAL A 229 -16.77 -12.99 -18.76
C VAL A 229 -17.44 -13.04 -17.40
N VAL A 230 -16.98 -12.25 -16.46
CA VAL A 230 -17.66 -12.00 -15.21
C VAL A 230 -18.18 -10.58 -15.20
N ASN A 231 -19.49 -10.43 -15.25
CA ASN A 231 -20.17 -9.14 -15.10
C ASN A 231 -20.53 -8.95 -13.62
N LYS A 232 -19.86 -8.04 -12.94
CA LYS A 232 -20.21 -7.64 -11.59
C LYS A 232 -21.23 -6.51 -11.67
N ARG A 233 -22.45 -6.78 -11.18
CA ARG A 233 -23.55 -5.81 -11.08
C ARG A 233 -23.61 -5.19 -9.70
N GLN A 234 -23.92 -3.89 -9.64
CA GLN A 234 -24.25 -3.25 -8.38
C GLN A 234 -25.62 -3.70 -7.88
N GLY A 235 -25.69 -4.10 -6.62
CA GLY A 235 -26.97 -4.49 -5.99
C GLY A 235 -26.76 -5.36 -4.77
N LYS A 236 -27.88 -5.94 -4.33
CA LYS A 236 -27.90 -6.91 -3.22
C LYS A 236 -28.29 -8.28 -3.77
N ASP A 237 -27.48 -9.27 -3.50
CA ASP A 237 -27.80 -10.66 -3.82
C ASP A 237 -28.79 -11.21 -2.77
N GLU A 238 -30.08 -11.26 -3.15
CA GLU A 238 -31.14 -11.78 -2.30
C GLU A 238 -31.12 -13.32 -2.18
N SER A 239 -30.28 -14.02 -2.93
CA SER A 239 -30.13 -15.47 -2.84
C SER A 239 -29.24 -15.92 -1.67
N VAL A 240 -28.44 -14.99 -1.11
CA VAL A 240 -27.57 -15.28 0.03
C VAL A 240 -28.39 -15.54 1.29
N LYS A 241 -28.36 -16.79 1.74
CA LYS A 241 -29.04 -17.19 2.97
C LYS A 241 -28.20 -16.87 4.19
N LYS A 242 -28.80 -16.14 5.15
CA LYS A 242 -28.18 -15.93 6.47
C LYS A 242 -28.12 -17.28 7.20
N MET A 243 -26.91 -17.81 7.40
CA MET A 243 -26.73 -19.04 8.15
C MET A 243 -26.76 -18.77 9.65
N THR A 244 -27.51 -19.58 10.40
CA THR A 244 -27.47 -19.54 11.86
C THR A 244 -26.14 -20.14 12.32
N LYS A 245 -25.32 -19.34 12.96
CA LYS A 245 -24.04 -19.81 13.52
C LYS A 245 -24.28 -20.55 14.84
N PRO A 246 -23.52 -21.63 15.10
CA PRO A 246 -23.54 -22.26 16.41
C PRO A 246 -23.02 -21.29 17.48
N ALA A 247 -23.48 -21.46 18.72
CA ALA A 247 -22.97 -20.69 19.85
C ALA A 247 -21.47 -21.02 20.04
N ILE A 248 -20.66 -19.99 20.17
CA ILE A 248 -19.23 -20.15 20.47
C ILE A 248 -19.06 -20.28 21.97
N THR A 249 -18.45 -21.37 22.42
CA THR A 249 -18.06 -21.52 23.83
C THR A 249 -16.79 -20.70 24.07
N PRO A 250 -16.80 -19.73 25.01
CA PRO A 250 -15.60 -18.98 25.34
C PRO A 250 -14.46 -19.89 25.80
N ILE A 251 -13.26 -19.62 25.31
CA ILE A 251 -12.05 -20.38 25.66
C ILE A 251 -11.28 -19.60 26.73
N VAL A 252 -10.82 -20.33 27.76
CA VAL A 252 -9.89 -19.75 28.73
C VAL A 252 -8.52 -19.65 28.09
N THR A 253 -8.00 -18.44 27.92
CA THR A 253 -6.65 -18.22 27.39
C THR A 253 -5.59 -18.61 28.44
N ASN A 254 -4.62 -19.43 28.03
CA ASN A 254 -3.54 -19.89 28.92
C ASN A 254 -2.27 -19.01 28.74
N ARG A 255 -2.40 -17.70 28.90
CA ARG A 255 -1.30 -16.73 28.63
C ARG A 255 -0.03 -17.01 29.40
N ASP A 256 -0.16 -17.47 30.66
CA ASP A 256 0.97 -17.70 31.55
C ASP A 256 1.56 -19.11 31.47
N LYS A 257 1.01 -19.94 30.56
CA LYS A 257 1.51 -21.31 30.35
C LYS A 257 2.29 -21.43 29.05
N SER A 258 3.43 -22.09 29.13
CA SER A 258 4.21 -22.47 27.95
C SER A 258 4.61 -23.95 28.04
N SER A 259 4.77 -24.60 26.87
CA SER A 259 5.29 -25.97 26.82
C SER A 259 6.74 -26.00 27.31
N ALA A 260 7.22 -27.19 27.74
CA ALA A 260 8.62 -27.39 28.09
C ALA A 260 9.53 -27.03 26.89
N PHE A 261 9.15 -27.44 25.70
CA PHE A 261 9.87 -27.17 24.46
C PHE A 261 9.99 -25.66 24.18
N LEU A 262 8.91 -24.92 24.31
CA LEU A 262 8.94 -23.47 24.11
C LEU A 262 9.84 -22.77 25.16
N ARG A 263 9.81 -23.24 26.41
CA ARG A 263 10.72 -22.72 27.46
C ARG A 263 12.17 -23.00 27.12
N GLU A 264 12.51 -24.21 26.67
CA GLU A 264 13.86 -24.58 26.25
C GLU A 264 14.38 -23.67 25.15
N ILE A 265 13.57 -23.42 24.09
CA ILE A 265 13.92 -22.50 23.01
C ILE A 265 14.17 -21.08 23.54
N ARG A 266 13.26 -20.55 24.37
CA ARG A 266 13.39 -19.19 24.92
C ARG A 266 14.58 -18.99 25.86
N THR A 267 15.01 -20.04 26.54
CA THR A 267 16.15 -20.00 27.46
C THR A 267 17.47 -20.43 26.83
N ALA A 268 17.44 -20.88 25.57
CA ALA A 268 18.65 -21.22 24.82
C ALA A 268 19.57 -20.00 24.71
N PRO A 269 20.87 -20.14 24.96
CA PRO A 269 21.81 -19.03 24.85
C PRO A 269 21.96 -18.62 23.39
N VAL A 270 21.56 -17.39 23.08
CA VAL A 270 21.67 -16.79 21.76
C VAL A 270 22.55 -15.54 21.84
N LYS A 271 23.52 -15.43 20.94
CA LYS A 271 24.24 -14.16 20.76
C LYS A 271 23.31 -13.17 20.08
N PRO A 272 22.91 -12.08 20.71
CA PRO A 272 22.01 -11.13 20.12
C PRO A 272 22.67 -10.38 18.97
N ILE A 273 21.88 -10.06 17.94
CA ILE A 273 22.28 -9.12 16.88
C ILE A 273 22.29 -7.72 17.50
N GLU A 274 23.34 -6.94 17.23
CA GLU A 274 23.36 -5.54 17.67
C GLU A 274 22.47 -4.68 16.76
N PRO A 275 21.68 -3.77 17.35
CA PRO A 275 20.85 -2.86 16.55
C PRO A 275 21.71 -1.89 15.76
N VAL A 276 21.24 -1.51 14.57
CA VAL A 276 21.88 -0.48 13.76
C VAL A 276 20.94 0.71 13.62
N PHE A 277 21.36 1.84 14.16
CA PHE A 277 20.64 3.10 14.08
C PHE A 277 21.31 4.04 13.09
N VAL A 278 20.50 4.89 12.46
CA VAL A 278 20.99 5.87 11.50
C VAL A 278 21.65 7.05 12.24
N ASP A 279 22.85 7.41 11.79
CA ASP A 279 23.51 8.67 12.15
C ASP A 279 23.33 9.67 11.01
N PHE A 280 22.36 10.56 11.13
CA PHE A 280 22.02 11.53 10.09
C PHE A 280 23.19 12.41 9.65
N SER A 281 24.22 12.57 10.49
CA SER A 281 25.41 13.36 10.14
C SER A 281 26.43 12.59 9.28
N LYS A 282 26.34 11.25 9.26
CA LYS A 282 27.28 10.38 8.53
C LYS A 282 26.64 9.61 7.39
N ASP A 283 25.39 9.18 7.61
CA ASP A 283 24.71 8.27 6.69
C ASP A 283 23.99 8.98 5.54
N MET A 284 23.86 10.30 5.63
CA MET A 284 23.42 11.18 4.54
C MET A 284 24.27 12.45 4.52
N ALA A 285 24.33 13.10 3.36
CA ALA A 285 24.95 14.40 3.20
C ALA A 285 23.89 15.49 2.97
N GLN A 286 24.20 16.71 3.35
CA GLN A 286 23.38 17.87 3.07
C GLN A 286 24.14 18.84 2.19
N GLY A 287 23.44 19.47 1.27
CA GLY A 287 23.99 20.46 0.33
C GLY A 287 22.98 21.53 0.00
N LYS A 288 23.30 22.35 -0.96
CA LYS A 288 22.42 23.39 -1.49
C LYS A 288 22.44 23.37 -3.00
N LEU A 289 21.29 23.61 -3.60
CA LEU A 289 21.10 23.92 -5.00
C LEU A 289 20.97 25.44 -5.19
N LYS A 290 20.74 25.89 -6.43
CA LYS A 290 20.41 27.29 -6.72
C LYS A 290 19.18 27.73 -5.91
N SER A 291 19.03 29.03 -5.72
CA SER A 291 17.96 29.62 -4.89
C SER A 291 17.95 29.14 -3.42
N ASP A 292 19.14 28.72 -2.92
CA ASP A 292 19.33 28.17 -1.57
C ASP A 292 18.49 26.93 -1.22
N ILE A 293 17.99 26.20 -2.22
CA ILE A 293 17.19 24.98 -2.02
C ILE A 293 18.03 23.92 -1.30
N PRO A 294 17.58 23.38 -0.16
CA PRO A 294 18.27 22.31 0.54
C PRO A 294 18.31 21.03 -0.31
N LEU A 295 19.47 20.37 -0.35
CA LEU A 295 19.66 19.05 -0.94
C LEU A 295 19.97 18.05 0.17
N TRP A 296 19.17 16.99 0.30
CA TRP A 296 19.49 15.81 1.09
C TRP A 296 19.95 14.72 0.14
N TYR A 297 21.16 14.26 0.35
CA TYR A 297 21.85 13.37 -0.57
C TYR A 297 22.26 12.08 0.13
N LYS A 298 22.01 10.94 -0.55
CA LYS A 298 22.58 9.65 -0.19
C LYS A 298 22.99 8.89 -1.43
N LYS A 299 24.23 8.41 -1.46
CA LYS A 299 24.72 7.59 -2.56
C LYS A 299 24.13 6.18 -2.52
N ASN A 300 23.66 5.69 -3.67
CA ASN A 300 23.35 4.29 -3.90
C ASN A 300 24.62 3.56 -4.37
N PRO A 301 25.22 2.68 -3.57
CA PRO A 301 26.41 1.94 -3.96
C PRO A 301 26.13 0.59 -4.63
N THR A 302 24.85 0.20 -4.78
CA THR A 302 24.44 -1.18 -5.07
C THR A 302 24.03 -1.39 -6.53
N ASN A 303 23.44 -0.38 -7.15
CA ASN A 303 22.95 -0.46 -8.53
C ASN A 303 22.86 0.94 -9.18
N ASP A 304 22.35 1.00 -10.40
CA ASP A 304 22.23 2.21 -11.20
C ASP A 304 20.86 2.90 -11.09
N LEU A 305 20.06 2.56 -10.10
CA LEU A 305 18.77 3.19 -9.89
C LEU A 305 18.90 4.49 -9.11
N PHE A 306 18.09 5.49 -9.52
CA PHE A 306 17.96 6.75 -8.78
C PHE A 306 16.52 7.03 -8.38
N SER A 307 16.39 7.83 -7.34
CA SER A 307 15.16 8.52 -6.93
C SER A 307 15.50 9.97 -6.60
N LEU A 308 14.86 10.90 -7.28
CA LEU A 308 14.95 12.33 -7.06
C LEU A 308 13.57 12.85 -6.68
N THR A 309 13.43 13.44 -5.50
CA THR A 309 12.14 13.93 -5.00
C THR A 309 12.23 15.41 -4.65
N TYR A 310 11.30 16.21 -5.18
CA TYR A 310 11.07 17.58 -4.73
C TYR A 310 9.95 17.55 -3.66
N ALA A 311 10.31 17.82 -2.42
CA ALA A 311 9.39 17.83 -1.29
C ALA A 311 8.95 19.28 -1.00
N PHE A 312 7.82 19.67 -1.60
CA PHE A 312 7.25 21.02 -1.43
C PHE A 312 6.53 21.13 -0.10
N GLU A 313 6.81 22.22 0.62
CA GLU A 313 6.19 22.53 1.90
C GLU A 313 4.75 23.08 1.77
N LYS A 314 4.01 22.61 0.79
CA LYS A 314 2.62 22.96 0.49
C LYS A 314 1.85 21.72 0.10
N GLY A 315 0.69 21.48 0.71
CA GLY A 315 -0.16 20.31 0.44
C GLY A 315 -1.61 20.67 0.19
N ASN A 316 -2.48 19.66 0.20
CA ASN A 316 -3.92 19.84 -0.01
C ASN A 316 -4.63 20.66 1.09
N ASN A 317 -4.03 20.77 2.29
CA ASN A 317 -4.57 21.61 3.35
C ASN A 317 -4.51 23.08 2.97
N GLU A 318 -3.42 23.52 2.34
CA GLU A 318 -3.20 24.89 1.89
C GLU A 318 -3.81 25.15 0.51
N ASP A 319 -3.80 24.12 -0.36
CA ASP A 319 -4.28 24.25 -1.75
C ASP A 319 -5.03 22.99 -2.22
N ARG A 320 -6.33 23.00 -2.04
CA ARG A 320 -7.21 21.87 -2.36
C ARG A 320 -7.35 21.55 -3.86
N TYR A 321 -6.78 22.39 -4.74
CA TYR A 321 -6.74 22.16 -6.18
C TYR A 321 -5.61 21.21 -6.58
N LEU A 322 -4.55 21.06 -5.76
CA LEU A 322 -3.33 20.34 -6.12
C LEU A 322 -3.58 18.89 -6.57
N SER A 323 -4.41 18.15 -5.86
CA SER A 323 -4.72 16.76 -6.27
C SER A 323 -5.44 16.70 -7.62
N THR A 324 -6.35 17.62 -7.89
CA THR A 324 -7.05 17.67 -9.17
C THR A 324 -6.12 18.15 -10.27
N ALA A 325 -5.26 19.12 -9.99
CA ALA A 325 -4.27 19.63 -10.93
C ALA A 325 -3.22 18.58 -11.31
N ALA A 326 -2.73 17.83 -10.31
CA ALA A 326 -1.79 16.72 -10.56
C ALA A 326 -2.42 15.63 -11.43
N GLY A 327 -3.65 15.21 -11.11
CA GLY A 327 -4.37 14.23 -11.94
C GLY A 327 -4.72 14.75 -13.35
N TYR A 328 -4.93 16.06 -13.51
CA TYR A 328 -5.15 16.64 -14.83
C TYR A 328 -3.88 16.65 -15.68
N LEU A 329 -2.71 16.88 -15.07
CA LEU A 329 -1.43 16.88 -15.78
C LEU A 329 -1.13 15.54 -16.45
N ASP A 330 -1.59 14.42 -15.89
CA ASP A 330 -1.39 13.07 -16.45
C ASP A 330 -2.01 12.88 -17.84
N TYR A 331 -2.93 13.76 -18.24
CA TYR A 331 -3.61 13.74 -19.53
C TYR A 331 -3.10 14.79 -20.51
N LEU A 332 -2.03 15.50 -20.17
CA LEU A 332 -1.57 16.61 -20.98
C LEU A 332 -0.20 16.34 -21.62
N GLY A 333 0.01 16.97 -22.77
CA GLY A 333 1.29 17.07 -23.45
C GLY A 333 1.88 18.47 -23.31
N THR A 334 2.97 18.70 -24.05
CA THR A 334 3.63 20.00 -24.21
C THR A 334 3.32 20.56 -25.61
N SER A 335 3.86 21.72 -25.93
CA SER A 335 3.82 22.25 -27.31
C SER A 335 4.58 21.37 -28.33
N GLU A 336 5.47 20.49 -27.86
CA GLU A 336 6.31 19.63 -28.70
C GLU A 336 5.86 18.17 -28.72
N LEU A 337 5.27 17.68 -27.62
CA LEU A 337 4.90 16.27 -27.43
C LEU A 337 3.42 16.13 -27.10
N SER A 338 2.75 15.19 -27.74
CA SER A 338 1.39 14.80 -27.34
C SER A 338 1.37 14.12 -25.96
N PRO A 339 0.20 14.02 -25.28
CA PRO A 339 0.10 13.31 -24.01
C PRO A 339 0.62 11.86 -24.08
N GLU A 340 0.31 11.15 -25.17
CA GLU A 340 0.77 9.78 -25.41
C GLU A 340 2.29 9.75 -25.58
N GLN A 341 2.86 10.67 -26.36
CA GLN A 341 4.31 10.77 -26.55
C GLN A 341 5.06 11.06 -25.26
N VAL A 342 4.52 11.87 -24.36
CA VAL A 342 5.11 12.09 -23.03
C VAL A 342 5.21 10.77 -22.26
N LYS A 343 4.18 9.94 -22.26
CA LYS A 343 4.18 8.63 -21.60
C LYS A 343 5.14 7.65 -22.25
N GLU A 344 5.14 7.59 -23.58
CA GLU A 344 6.06 6.77 -24.37
C GLU A 344 7.52 7.13 -24.08
N GLU A 345 7.83 8.44 -23.98
CA GLU A 345 9.19 8.90 -23.67
C GLU A 345 9.64 8.49 -22.26
N PHE A 346 8.79 8.67 -21.23
CA PHE A 346 9.11 8.17 -19.89
C PHE A 346 9.34 6.65 -19.89
N TYR A 347 8.49 5.91 -20.59
CA TYR A 347 8.64 4.46 -20.68
C TYR A 347 9.90 4.04 -21.43
N ARG A 348 10.26 4.73 -22.51
CA ARG A 348 11.52 4.55 -23.27
C ARG A 348 12.76 4.79 -22.40
N LEU A 349 12.71 5.81 -21.54
CA LEU A 349 13.79 6.15 -20.60
C LEU A 349 13.88 5.16 -19.44
N ALA A 350 12.96 4.23 -19.29
CA ALA A 350 12.78 3.40 -18.09
C ALA A 350 12.78 4.28 -16.82
N CYS A 351 12.07 5.39 -16.88
CA CYS A 351 11.86 6.35 -15.81
C CYS A 351 10.39 6.55 -15.56
N ASP A 352 10.06 6.86 -14.31
CA ASP A 352 8.73 7.21 -13.87
C ASP A 352 8.75 8.59 -13.20
N PHE A 353 7.64 9.32 -13.31
CA PHE A 353 7.42 10.47 -12.45
C PHE A 353 6.02 10.43 -11.85
N GLY A 354 5.85 11.14 -10.74
CA GLY A 354 4.54 11.30 -10.13
C GLY A 354 4.50 12.48 -9.17
N ILE A 355 3.36 13.18 -9.18
CA ILE A 355 3.07 14.26 -8.24
C ILE A 355 2.05 13.75 -7.24
N ARG A 356 2.39 13.75 -5.96
CA ARG A 356 1.56 13.25 -4.86
C ARG A 356 1.31 14.33 -3.83
N PRO A 357 0.22 15.10 -3.97
CA PRO A 357 -0.18 16.07 -2.96
C PRO A 357 -0.67 15.34 -1.69
N GLY A 358 0.09 15.47 -0.60
CA GLY A 358 -0.31 15.05 0.73
C GLY A 358 -1.09 16.14 1.45
N ALA A 359 -1.35 15.95 2.75
CA ALA A 359 -2.08 16.94 3.56
C ALA A 359 -1.29 18.25 3.69
N ASP A 360 -0.04 18.17 4.14
CA ASP A 360 0.81 19.31 4.48
C ASP A 360 2.01 19.47 3.53
N ARG A 361 2.29 18.50 2.66
CA ARG A 361 3.41 18.48 1.70
C ARG A 361 2.97 17.85 0.39
N THR A 362 3.59 18.28 -0.71
CA THR A 362 3.47 17.65 -2.03
C THR A 362 4.82 17.10 -2.43
N TYR A 363 4.84 15.86 -2.89
CA TYR A 363 6.04 15.20 -3.39
C TYR A 363 5.97 15.03 -4.90
N LEU A 364 6.95 15.57 -5.62
CA LEU A 364 7.18 15.26 -7.01
C LEU A 364 8.41 14.34 -7.06
N THR A 365 8.21 13.09 -7.48
CA THR A 365 9.29 12.10 -7.53
C THR A 365 9.56 11.70 -8.97
N ILE A 366 10.84 11.66 -9.34
CA ILE A 366 11.37 11.14 -10.60
C ILE A 366 12.26 9.97 -10.23
N SER A 367 12.09 8.82 -10.83
CA SER A 367 12.89 7.63 -10.52
C SER A 367 13.12 6.76 -11.74
N GLY A 368 14.19 5.97 -11.75
CA GLY A 368 14.50 5.07 -12.86
C GLY A 368 15.99 4.80 -13.01
N LEU A 369 16.44 4.61 -14.25
CA LEU A 369 17.85 4.40 -14.59
C LEU A 369 18.63 5.73 -14.52
N SER A 370 19.71 5.74 -13.77
CA SER A 370 20.50 6.96 -13.48
C SER A 370 21.12 7.60 -14.72
N GLU A 371 21.41 6.83 -15.76
CA GLU A 371 21.92 7.35 -17.04
C GLU A 371 20.91 8.29 -17.71
N ASN A 372 19.61 8.07 -17.49
CA ASN A 372 18.52 8.82 -18.10
C ASN A 372 17.98 9.95 -17.18
N MET A 373 18.57 10.16 -16.01
CA MET A 373 18.08 11.13 -15.02
C MET A 373 17.93 12.54 -15.60
N GLY A 374 18.91 13.03 -16.34
CA GLY A 374 18.89 14.37 -16.92
C GLY A 374 17.76 14.58 -17.93
N GLU A 375 17.54 13.60 -18.83
CA GLU A 375 16.44 13.64 -19.78
C GLU A 375 15.07 13.56 -19.07
N ALA A 376 14.95 12.72 -18.05
CA ALA A 376 13.72 12.60 -17.25
C ALA A 376 13.40 13.90 -16.49
N ILE A 377 14.40 14.56 -15.88
CA ILE A 377 14.21 15.88 -15.23
C ILE A 377 13.75 16.90 -16.29
N GLN A 378 14.42 16.96 -17.42
CA GLN A 378 14.07 17.91 -18.49
C GLN A 378 12.63 17.71 -18.96
N LEU A 379 12.19 16.46 -19.13
CA LEU A 379 10.84 16.13 -19.57
C LEU A 379 9.78 16.56 -18.53
N VAL A 380 10.01 16.30 -17.22
CA VAL A 380 9.14 16.76 -16.15
C VAL A 380 9.06 18.27 -16.09
N GLU A 381 10.21 18.97 -16.13
CA GLU A 381 10.25 20.43 -16.07
C GLU A 381 9.58 21.07 -17.29
N SER A 382 9.75 20.49 -18.48
CA SER A 382 9.02 20.91 -19.68
C SER A 382 7.52 20.75 -19.53
N LEU A 383 7.07 19.60 -18.99
CA LEU A 383 5.67 19.35 -18.75
C LEU A 383 5.08 20.33 -17.73
N LEU A 384 5.79 20.63 -16.63
CA LEU A 384 5.33 21.59 -15.63
C LEU A 384 5.25 23.03 -16.19
N ALA A 385 6.21 23.42 -17.03
CA ALA A 385 6.29 24.78 -17.56
C ALA A 385 5.37 25.02 -18.78
N ASP A 386 5.23 24.03 -19.65
CA ASP A 386 4.64 24.14 -20.99
C ASP A 386 3.46 23.17 -21.20
N ALA A 387 2.86 22.61 -20.14
CA ALA A 387 1.68 21.76 -20.30
C ALA A 387 0.58 22.52 -21.08
N GLN A 388 0.12 21.91 -22.17
CA GLN A 388 -0.90 22.50 -23.04
C GLN A 388 -2.30 22.24 -22.50
N PRO A 389 -3.10 23.28 -22.24
CA PRO A 389 -4.46 23.12 -21.76
C PRO A 389 -5.32 22.31 -22.72
N ASN A 390 -6.09 21.36 -22.22
CA ASN A 390 -7.05 20.58 -22.97
C ASN A 390 -8.44 20.64 -22.29
N PRO A 391 -9.31 21.59 -22.67
CA PRO A 391 -10.65 21.71 -22.07
C PRO A 391 -11.54 20.49 -22.25
N GLU A 392 -11.42 19.76 -23.36
CA GLU A 392 -12.23 18.56 -23.64
C GLU A 392 -11.90 17.44 -22.66
N VAL A 393 -10.61 17.17 -22.44
CA VAL A 393 -10.13 16.21 -21.45
C VAL A 393 -10.59 16.61 -20.04
N LEU A 394 -10.53 17.92 -19.72
CA LEU A 394 -10.99 18.40 -18.42
C LEU A 394 -12.50 18.18 -18.21
N GLU A 395 -13.32 18.39 -19.23
CA GLU A 395 -14.77 18.14 -19.12
C GLU A 395 -15.06 16.65 -18.83
N ILE A 396 -14.36 15.73 -19.47
CA ILE A 396 -14.49 14.31 -19.18
C ILE A 396 -14.04 14.03 -17.74
N MET A 397 -12.87 14.53 -17.34
CA MET A 397 -12.32 14.33 -15.99
C MET A 397 -13.24 14.84 -14.88
N LYS A 398 -13.96 15.97 -15.09
CA LYS A 398 -14.96 16.47 -14.14
C LYS A 398 -16.06 15.43 -13.88
N GLY A 399 -16.57 14.80 -14.95
CA GLY A 399 -17.54 13.71 -14.86
C GLY A 399 -16.98 12.53 -14.06
N ASP A 400 -15.78 12.08 -14.41
CA ASP A 400 -15.11 10.93 -13.78
C ASP A 400 -14.84 11.17 -12.29
N ILE A 401 -14.44 12.39 -11.89
CA ILE A 401 -14.27 12.77 -10.48
C ILE A 401 -15.58 12.67 -9.70
N LEU A 402 -16.68 13.19 -10.26
CA LEU A 402 -17.98 13.16 -9.58
C LEU A 402 -18.52 11.73 -9.46
N GLU A 403 -18.34 10.93 -10.49
CA GLU A 403 -18.70 9.51 -10.49
C GLU A 403 -17.85 8.70 -9.51
N GLY A 404 -16.54 8.89 -9.52
CA GLY A 404 -15.63 8.26 -8.55
C GLY A 404 -16.03 8.56 -7.11
N ARG A 405 -16.48 9.79 -6.82
CA ARG A 405 -17.03 10.16 -5.49
C ARG A 405 -18.34 9.44 -5.17
N ALA A 406 -19.21 9.27 -6.17
CA ALA A 406 -20.46 8.51 -6.00
C ALA A 406 -20.13 7.03 -5.69
N ASN A 407 -19.23 6.44 -6.45
CA ASN A 407 -18.77 5.06 -6.27
C ASN A 407 -18.08 4.85 -4.91
N THR A 408 -17.29 5.82 -4.44
CA THR A 408 -16.65 5.78 -3.12
C THR A 408 -17.68 5.64 -1.99
N LYS A 409 -18.87 6.24 -2.11
CA LYS A 409 -19.95 6.11 -1.14
C LYS A 409 -20.56 4.70 -1.07
N LEU A 410 -20.30 3.86 -2.05
CA LEU A 410 -20.71 2.45 -2.05
C LEU A 410 -19.73 1.54 -1.29
N ASN A 411 -18.56 2.06 -0.92
CA ASN A 411 -17.53 1.29 -0.23
C ASN A 411 -17.60 1.50 1.29
N GLN A 412 -17.80 0.41 2.04
CA GLN A 412 -17.96 0.44 3.50
C GLN A 412 -16.74 1.03 4.20
N GLN A 413 -15.54 0.63 3.81
CA GLN A 413 -14.30 1.08 4.45
C GLN A 413 -14.03 2.56 4.19
N ALA A 414 -14.34 3.06 2.98
CA ALA A 414 -14.21 4.47 2.65
C ALA A 414 -15.17 5.34 3.48
N ASN A 415 -16.44 4.93 3.60
CA ASN A 415 -17.42 5.61 4.45
C ASN A 415 -16.98 5.61 5.93
N PHE A 416 -16.44 4.49 6.43
CA PHE A 416 -15.96 4.42 7.80
C PHE A 416 -14.78 5.37 8.04
N ARG A 417 -13.83 5.46 7.10
CA ARG A 417 -12.74 6.45 7.18
C ARG A 417 -13.26 7.89 7.23
N MET A 418 -14.28 8.22 6.43
CA MET A 418 -14.91 9.55 6.46
C MET A 418 -15.59 9.82 7.79
N LEU A 419 -16.28 8.83 8.38
CA LEU A 419 -16.89 8.94 9.70
C LEU A 419 -15.84 9.18 10.80
N MET A 420 -14.71 8.49 10.73
CA MET A 420 -13.58 8.70 11.64
C MET A 420 -13.01 10.12 11.52
N GLN A 421 -12.84 10.62 10.30
CA GLN A 421 -12.41 12.01 10.06
C GLN A 421 -13.40 13.02 10.64
N TYR A 422 -14.69 12.78 10.49
CA TYR A 422 -15.72 13.61 11.13
C TYR A 422 -15.64 13.52 12.66
N GLY A 423 -15.40 12.35 13.22
CA GLY A 423 -15.21 12.15 14.66
C GLY A 423 -14.03 12.96 15.21
N LEU A 424 -12.91 12.96 14.49
CA LEU A 424 -11.68 13.68 14.88
C LEU A 424 -11.79 15.21 14.72
N TYR A 425 -12.33 15.67 13.60
CA TYR A 425 -12.28 17.09 13.22
C TYR A 425 -13.66 17.78 13.23
N GLY A 426 -14.75 17.02 13.13
CA GLY A 426 -16.09 17.53 12.88
C GLY A 426 -16.32 17.84 11.39
N PRO A 427 -17.29 18.74 11.06
CA PRO A 427 -17.68 19.00 9.68
C PRO A 427 -16.59 19.67 8.85
N LYS A 428 -15.58 20.27 9.47
CA LYS A 428 -14.46 20.92 8.78
C LYS A 428 -13.18 20.12 9.05
N SER A 429 -12.82 19.27 8.11
CA SER A 429 -11.71 18.32 8.22
C SER A 429 -10.85 18.34 6.95
N PRO A 430 -9.63 17.80 6.99
CA PRO A 430 -8.86 17.55 5.76
C PRO A 430 -9.65 16.77 4.71
N ALA A 431 -10.43 15.77 5.12
CA ALA A 431 -11.24 14.96 4.21
C ALA A 431 -12.41 15.73 3.57
N THR A 432 -12.89 16.81 4.19
CA THR A 432 -13.93 17.68 3.61
C THR A 432 -13.33 18.91 2.89
N ASN A 433 -12.00 19.07 2.92
CA ASN A 433 -11.30 20.13 2.21
C ASN A 433 -11.04 19.76 0.76
N VAL A 434 -12.10 19.38 0.06
CA VAL A 434 -12.09 19.01 -1.35
C VAL A 434 -12.96 19.97 -2.14
N LEU A 435 -12.72 20.06 -3.43
CA LEU A 435 -13.57 20.89 -4.33
C LEU A 435 -15.01 20.39 -4.28
N SER A 436 -15.99 21.29 -4.13
CA SER A 436 -17.40 20.94 -4.25
C SER A 436 -17.77 20.53 -5.68
N ALA A 437 -18.94 19.95 -5.87
CA ALA A 437 -19.43 19.61 -7.20
C ALA A 437 -19.51 20.84 -8.11
N ASP A 438 -20.01 21.97 -7.59
CA ASP A 438 -20.10 23.23 -8.34
C ASP A 438 -18.73 23.79 -8.72
N GLU A 439 -17.75 23.70 -7.81
CA GLU A 439 -16.37 24.11 -8.11
C GLU A 439 -15.75 23.21 -9.19
N ILE A 440 -15.97 21.89 -9.13
CA ILE A 440 -15.49 20.96 -10.17
C ILE A 440 -16.10 21.32 -11.52
N GLN A 441 -17.42 21.57 -11.59
CA GLN A 441 -18.08 21.94 -12.84
C GLN A 441 -17.52 23.25 -13.44
N ASN A 442 -17.08 24.18 -12.60
CA ASN A 442 -16.56 25.48 -13.03
C ASN A 442 -15.03 25.52 -13.21
N LEU A 443 -14.31 24.41 -13.03
CA LEU A 443 -12.86 24.34 -13.24
C LEU A 443 -12.47 24.75 -14.65
N LYS A 444 -11.33 25.45 -14.76
CA LYS A 444 -10.72 25.83 -16.02
C LYS A 444 -9.30 25.26 -16.10
N SER A 445 -8.91 24.81 -17.28
CA SER A 445 -7.61 24.20 -17.54
C SER A 445 -6.44 25.08 -17.09
N GLU A 446 -6.44 26.35 -17.47
CA GLU A 446 -5.38 27.29 -17.11
C GLU A 446 -5.27 27.54 -15.60
N GLU A 447 -6.42 27.53 -14.90
CA GLU A 447 -6.46 27.71 -13.45
C GLU A 447 -5.80 26.52 -12.74
N LEU A 448 -6.10 25.28 -13.15
CA LEU A 448 -5.46 24.09 -12.61
C LEU A 448 -3.95 24.06 -12.86
N LEU A 449 -3.52 24.40 -14.08
CA LEU A 449 -2.08 24.46 -14.41
C LEU A 449 -1.35 25.53 -13.62
N ALA A 450 -2.02 26.66 -13.30
CA ALA A 450 -1.42 27.71 -12.48
C ALA A 450 -1.06 27.20 -11.07
N HIS A 451 -1.89 26.35 -10.45
CA HIS A 451 -1.58 25.75 -9.14
C HIS A 451 -0.30 24.91 -9.15
N LEU A 452 -0.04 24.14 -10.23
CA LEU A 452 1.19 23.35 -10.38
C LEU A 452 2.40 24.27 -10.66
N ARG A 453 2.26 25.28 -11.51
CA ARG A 453 3.32 26.26 -11.78
C ARG A 453 3.70 27.06 -10.53
N ASP A 454 2.73 27.35 -9.66
CA ASP A 454 2.97 28.04 -8.39
C ASP A 454 3.61 27.12 -7.34
N LEU A 455 3.37 25.82 -7.43
CA LEU A 455 4.02 24.84 -6.57
C LEU A 455 5.55 24.89 -6.74
N SER A 456 6.06 24.92 -7.98
CA SER A 456 7.51 25.01 -8.26
C SER A 456 8.19 26.27 -7.74
N LYS A 457 7.40 27.32 -7.42
CA LYS A 457 7.90 28.58 -6.83
C LYS A 457 7.94 28.52 -5.29
N THR A 458 7.38 27.49 -4.67
CA THR A 458 7.26 27.35 -3.21
C THR A 458 8.54 26.74 -2.63
N GLU A 459 8.87 27.10 -1.37
CA GLU A 459 9.96 26.47 -0.62
C GLU A 459 9.83 24.95 -0.62
N HIS A 460 10.92 24.27 -0.93
CA HIS A 460 11.00 22.81 -1.00
C HIS A 460 12.41 22.31 -0.69
N THR A 461 12.51 21.05 -0.42
CA THR A 461 13.77 20.31 -0.26
C THR A 461 13.89 19.29 -1.40
N VAL A 462 15.08 19.16 -1.96
CA VAL A 462 15.37 18.11 -2.95
C VAL A 462 16.04 16.94 -2.25
N LEU A 463 15.50 15.74 -2.46
CA LEU A 463 15.98 14.48 -1.91
C LEU A 463 16.56 13.66 -3.07
N TYR A 464 17.80 13.20 -2.94
CA TYR A 464 18.42 12.35 -3.95
C TYR A 464 19.01 11.09 -3.33
N TYR A 465 18.58 9.95 -3.85
CA TYR A 465 19.19 8.65 -3.64
C TYR A 465 19.55 8.04 -5.01
N GLY A 466 20.81 7.76 -5.24
CA GLY A 466 21.28 7.23 -6.55
C GLY A 466 22.80 7.13 -6.64
N PRO A 467 23.34 6.59 -7.76
CA PRO A 467 24.76 6.31 -7.89
C PRO A 467 25.64 7.54 -8.21
N LYS A 468 25.05 8.67 -8.67
CA LYS A 468 25.80 9.88 -9.01
C LYS A 468 26.40 10.53 -7.77
N THR A 469 27.51 11.23 -7.91
CA THR A 469 28.11 12.04 -6.83
C THR A 469 27.24 13.26 -6.52
N GLN A 470 27.43 13.85 -5.34
CA GLN A 470 26.67 15.04 -4.94
C GLN A 470 26.90 16.21 -5.92
N GLU A 471 28.13 16.39 -6.40
CA GLU A 471 28.50 17.43 -7.36
C GLU A 471 27.81 17.24 -8.71
N GLU A 472 27.74 16.01 -9.21
CA GLU A 472 27.01 15.67 -10.44
C GLU A 472 25.53 15.98 -10.30
N VAL A 473 24.91 15.58 -9.16
CA VAL A 473 23.49 15.87 -8.87
C VAL A 473 23.23 17.37 -8.81
N VAL A 474 24.08 18.13 -8.09
CA VAL A 474 23.95 19.59 -8.01
C VAL A 474 24.03 20.23 -9.39
N ALA A 475 25.00 19.81 -10.23
CA ALA A 475 25.17 20.34 -11.57
C ALA A 475 23.96 20.04 -12.46
N GLU A 476 23.46 18.79 -12.41
CA GLU A 476 22.37 18.32 -13.28
C GLU A 476 21.02 18.93 -12.86
N VAL A 477 20.69 18.91 -11.56
CA VAL A 477 19.46 19.52 -11.06
C VAL A 477 19.49 21.05 -11.28
N ASN A 478 20.59 21.74 -11.00
CA ASN A 478 20.69 23.18 -11.25
C ASN A 478 20.55 23.55 -12.73
N ARG A 479 20.89 22.64 -13.64
CA ARG A 479 20.74 22.86 -15.09
C ARG A 479 19.28 22.86 -15.52
N TYR A 480 18.47 21.92 -15.03
CA TYR A 480 17.13 21.67 -15.55
C TYR A 480 16.02 22.21 -14.65
N HIS A 481 16.17 22.17 -13.33
CA HIS A 481 15.12 22.58 -12.39
C HIS A 481 14.83 24.08 -12.50
N GLN A 482 13.62 24.43 -12.89
CA GLN A 482 13.21 25.81 -13.13
C GLN A 482 12.57 26.44 -11.89
N VAL A 483 13.32 27.31 -11.23
CA VAL A 483 12.85 27.99 -10.01
C VAL A 483 13.18 29.46 -10.05
N PRO A 484 12.41 30.34 -9.40
CA PRO A 484 12.72 31.75 -9.25
C PRO A 484 13.97 31.94 -8.38
N GLU A 485 14.60 33.11 -8.47
CA GLU A 485 15.76 33.48 -7.65
C GLU A 485 15.44 33.38 -6.14
N LYS A 486 14.21 33.72 -5.76
CA LYS A 486 13.72 33.61 -4.39
C LYS A 486 12.41 32.82 -4.34
N LEU A 487 12.38 31.78 -3.53
CA LEU A 487 11.20 30.97 -3.29
C LEU A 487 10.20 31.65 -2.37
N ILE A 488 8.94 31.30 -2.51
CA ILE A 488 7.83 31.76 -1.69
C ILE A 488 7.76 30.84 -0.47
N ALA A 489 7.78 31.41 0.73
CA ALA A 489 7.57 30.65 1.95
C ALA A 489 6.17 30.01 1.98
N ALA A 490 6.11 28.77 2.42
CA ALA A 490 4.83 28.08 2.60
C ALA A 490 4.06 28.68 3.77
N ASP A 491 2.80 29.05 3.53
CA ASP A 491 1.89 29.42 4.62
C ASP A 491 1.39 28.15 5.32
N LYS A 492 2.01 27.80 6.44
CA LYS A 492 1.69 26.61 7.24
C LYS A 492 0.68 26.89 8.34
N ALA A 493 -0.33 27.69 8.08
CA ALA A 493 -1.43 27.85 9.01
C ALA A 493 -2.09 26.47 9.25
N SER A 494 -2.19 26.07 10.52
CA SER A 494 -2.90 24.84 10.92
C SER A 494 -4.40 25.03 10.68
N LEU A 495 -4.87 24.75 9.47
CA LEU A 495 -6.26 24.95 9.05
C LEU A 495 -7.23 24.00 9.76
N PHE A 496 -6.75 22.83 10.18
CA PHE A 496 -7.58 21.79 10.79
C PHE A 496 -7.02 21.37 12.14
N LYS A 497 -7.84 21.57 13.17
CA LYS A 497 -7.51 21.20 14.54
C LYS A 497 -8.29 19.96 14.95
N ILE A 498 -7.59 18.92 15.40
CA ILE A 498 -8.23 17.74 16.00
C ILE A 498 -8.94 18.18 17.28
N ARG A 499 -10.22 17.81 17.39
CA ARG A 499 -11.07 18.19 18.53
C ARG A 499 -10.70 17.40 19.77
N GLU A 500 -10.66 18.07 20.91
CA GLU A 500 -10.57 17.37 22.20
C GLU A 500 -11.89 16.69 22.52
N THR A 501 -11.80 15.51 23.13
CA THR A 501 -12.96 14.69 23.51
C THR A 501 -13.37 15.02 24.95
N GLY A 502 -14.16 16.06 25.13
CA GLY A 502 -14.61 16.52 26.45
C GLY A 502 -15.71 15.64 27.07
N GLU A 503 -16.54 15.02 26.23
CA GLU A 503 -17.63 14.12 26.62
C GLU A 503 -17.78 12.94 25.66
N SER A 504 -18.34 11.85 26.14
CA SER A 504 -18.60 10.70 25.28
C SER A 504 -19.82 10.95 24.41
N LYS A 505 -19.74 10.55 23.13
CA LYS A 505 -20.82 10.68 22.14
C LYS A 505 -20.76 9.56 21.11
N VAL A 506 -21.88 9.30 20.47
CA VAL A 506 -22.01 8.29 19.41
C VAL A 506 -22.27 8.98 18.07
N LEU A 507 -21.51 8.60 17.08
CA LEU A 507 -21.71 8.98 15.67
C LEU A 507 -22.07 7.70 14.91
N LEU A 508 -23.31 7.60 14.47
CA LEU A 508 -23.80 6.48 13.68
C LEU A 508 -23.97 6.89 12.22
N ALA A 509 -23.36 6.13 11.33
CA ALA A 509 -23.62 6.19 9.90
C ALA A 509 -24.30 4.88 9.46
N PRO A 510 -25.57 4.92 9.03
CA PRO A 510 -26.27 3.73 8.55
C PRO A 510 -25.64 3.19 7.27
N TYR A 511 -25.32 1.89 7.26
CA TYR A 511 -24.76 1.21 6.10
C TYR A 511 -25.20 -0.26 6.10
N ALA A 512 -25.85 -0.70 5.03
CA ALA A 512 -26.38 -2.06 4.92
C ALA A 512 -25.25 -3.05 4.58
N ALA A 513 -24.59 -3.56 5.61
CA ALA A 513 -23.55 -4.58 5.51
C ALA A 513 -23.71 -5.66 6.58
N ALA A 514 -23.13 -6.84 6.32
CA ALA A 514 -23.16 -7.98 7.25
C ALA A 514 -22.36 -7.73 8.54
N GLN A 515 -21.39 -6.81 8.48
CA GLN A 515 -20.54 -6.46 9.62
C GLN A 515 -20.67 -4.97 9.94
N VAL A 516 -20.71 -4.66 11.23
CA VAL A 516 -20.54 -3.31 11.76
C VAL A 516 -19.05 -3.01 11.95
N TYR A 517 -18.62 -1.84 11.52
CA TYR A 517 -17.31 -1.27 11.86
C TYR A 517 -17.50 -0.27 13.01
N MET A 518 -16.73 -0.45 14.06
CA MET A 518 -16.75 0.44 15.22
C MET A 518 -15.33 0.89 15.57
N ALA A 519 -15.20 2.17 15.91
CA ALA A 519 -14.01 2.71 16.53
C ALA A 519 -14.42 3.68 17.64
N ALA A 520 -13.69 3.64 18.74
CA ALA A 520 -13.77 4.66 19.78
C ALA A 520 -12.51 5.49 19.74
N ILE A 521 -12.62 6.81 19.55
CA ILE A 521 -11.49 7.74 19.47
C ILE A 521 -11.51 8.74 20.62
N SER A 522 -10.33 9.06 21.17
CA SER A 522 -10.19 9.97 22.28
C SER A 522 -8.96 10.86 22.12
N ASN A 523 -9.16 12.15 22.24
CA ASN A 523 -8.13 13.18 22.25
C ASN A 523 -8.23 13.99 23.55
N ARG A 524 -7.19 13.98 24.38
CA ARG A 524 -7.07 14.79 25.60
C ARG A 524 -6.16 16.01 25.41
N GLY A 525 -5.68 16.27 24.18
CA GLY A 525 -4.76 17.35 23.88
C GLY A 525 -3.29 17.07 24.22
N GLU A 526 -2.98 15.83 24.62
CA GLU A 526 -1.62 15.41 24.96
C GLU A 526 -0.72 15.49 23.73
N LYS A 527 0.46 16.11 23.85
CA LYS A 527 1.44 16.30 22.78
C LYS A 527 2.56 15.26 22.86
N PHE A 528 3.34 15.16 21.78
CA PHE A 528 4.52 14.29 21.77
C PHE A 528 5.44 14.61 22.96
N ASP A 529 5.78 13.57 23.70
CA ASP A 529 6.73 13.59 24.81
C ASP A 529 7.71 12.41 24.65
N PRO A 530 9.00 12.67 24.43
CA PRO A 530 9.99 11.62 24.27
C PRO A 530 10.08 10.68 25.50
N ASN A 531 9.70 11.13 26.70
CA ASN A 531 9.68 10.29 27.89
C ASN A 531 8.50 9.29 27.91
N ILE A 532 7.41 9.62 27.24
CA ILE A 532 6.22 8.76 27.14
C ILE A 532 6.33 7.79 25.96
N TYR A 533 7.04 8.17 24.89
CA TYR A 533 7.16 7.39 23.68
C TYR A 533 7.54 5.90 23.91
N PRO A 534 8.58 5.55 24.71
CA PRO A 534 8.95 4.14 24.90
C PRO A 534 7.88 3.30 25.62
N VAL A 535 7.26 3.84 26.67
CA VAL A 535 6.22 3.11 27.41
C VAL A 535 4.93 3.02 26.62
N ALA A 536 4.57 4.05 25.83
CA ALA A 536 3.42 4.02 24.95
C ALA A 536 3.58 2.97 23.83
N THR A 537 4.77 2.86 23.25
CA THR A 537 5.09 1.84 22.24
C THR A 537 4.99 0.44 22.80
N LEU A 538 5.55 0.19 24.00
CA LEU A 538 5.46 -1.10 24.67
C LEU A 538 4.02 -1.42 25.09
N TYR A 539 3.29 -0.43 25.59
CA TYR A 539 1.87 -0.59 25.90
C TYR A 539 1.06 -1.01 24.65
N ASN A 540 1.26 -0.35 23.53
CA ASN A 540 0.58 -0.69 22.28
C ASN A 540 0.86 -2.14 21.86
N GLU A 541 2.11 -2.60 21.92
CA GLU A 541 2.47 -3.98 21.58
C GLU A 541 1.86 -5.00 22.55
N TYR A 542 1.89 -4.71 23.86
CA TYR A 542 1.32 -5.57 24.90
C TYR A 542 -0.21 -5.62 24.84
N PHE A 543 -0.85 -4.43 24.72
CA PHE A 543 -2.31 -4.31 24.90
C PHE A 543 -3.10 -4.54 23.61
N GLY A 544 -2.73 -3.94 22.49
CA GLY A 544 -3.63 -3.91 21.32
C GLY A 544 -3.03 -4.10 19.95
N GLY A 545 -1.71 -4.29 19.84
CA GLY A 545 -1.01 -4.18 18.56
C GLY A 545 -0.82 -5.46 17.75
N GLY A 546 -0.97 -6.64 18.31
CA GLY A 546 -0.65 -7.87 17.59
C GLY A 546 -1.49 -9.07 18.03
N MET A 547 -1.25 -10.22 17.40
CA MET A 547 -1.99 -11.47 17.71
C MET A 547 -1.81 -11.96 19.16
N ASN A 548 -0.73 -11.58 19.81
CA ASN A 548 -0.46 -11.92 21.22
C ASN A 548 -0.96 -10.83 22.19
N SER A 549 -1.50 -9.71 21.68
CA SER A 549 -1.96 -8.60 22.51
C SER A 549 -3.21 -8.98 23.33
N ILE A 550 -3.39 -8.27 24.42
CA ILE A 550 -4.53 -8.49 25.32
C ILE A 550 -5.87 -8.36 24.58
N VAL A 551 -6.06 -7.30 23.78
CA VAL A 551 -7.28 -7.05 23.00
C VAL A 551 -7.57 -8.19 22.04
N PHE A 552 -6.58 -8.63 21.28
CA PHE A 552 -6.76 -9.71 20.32
C PHE A 552 -7.12 -11.03 20.99
N GLN A 553 -6.40 -11.39 22.06
CA GLN A 553 -6.63 -12.62 22.80
C GLN A 553 -7.99 -12.64 23.50
N GLU A 554 -8.44 -11.51 24.04
CA GLU A 554 -9.74 -11.44 24.73
C GLU A 554 -10.93 -11.37 23.78
N LEU A 555 -10.86 -10.54 22.73
CA LEU A 555 -12.01 -10.29 21.88
C LEU A 555 -12.16 -11.30 20.76
N ARG A 556 -11.04 -11.70 20.15
CA ARG A 556 -11.05 -12.65 19.05
C ARG A 556 -10.92 -14.09 19.53
N GLU A 557 -9.84 -14.42 20.23
CA GLU A 557 -9.53 -15.82 20.55
C GLU A 557 -10.44 -16.37 21.64
N ALA A 558 -10.61 -15.65 22.75
CA ALA A 558 -11.41 -16.14 23.88
C ALA A 558 -12.90 -16.05 23.64
N ARG A 559 -13.39 -14.98 23.03
CA ARG A 559 -14.83 -14.69 22.92
C ARG A 559 -15.37 -14.85 21.49
N GLY A 560 -14.52 -14.96 20.47
CA GLY A 560 -14.91 -15.12 19.07
C GLY A 560 -15.79 -13.98 18.55
N LEU A 561 -15.62 -12.77 19.10
CA LEU A 561 -16.46 -11.62 18.78
C LEU A 561 -16.12 -11.01 17.41
N ALA A 562 -14.86 -11.03 17.00
CA ALA A 562 -14.42 -10.36 15.79
C ALA A 562 -13.24 -11.06 15.14
N TYR A 563 -13.10 -10.90 13.83
CA TYR A 563 -11.87 -11.27 13.12
C TYR A 563 -10.73 -10.25 13.33
N SER A 564 -11.10 -8.97 13.43
CA SER A 564 -10.16 -7.86 13.62
C SER A 564 -10.58 -7.02 14.82
N ALA A 565 -9.68 -6.88 15.78
CA ALA A 565 -9.81 -6.00 16.93
C ALA A 565 -8.44 -5.44 17.30
N SER A 566 -8.36 -4.15 17.59
CA SER A 566 -7.14 -3.46 18.01
C SER A 566 -7.43 -2.28 18.91
N ALA A 567 -6.41 -1.86 19.67
CA ALA A 567 -6.45 -0.63 20.47
C ALA A 567 -5.04 -0.06 20.62
N GLY A 568 -4.91 1.26 20.75
CA GLY A 568 -3.60 1.84 20.99
C GLY A 568 -3.61 3.36 21.04
N LEU A 569 -2.51 3.92 21.55
CA LEU A 569 -2.23 5.33 21.53
C LEU A 569 -1.43 5.67 20.26
N GLY A 570 -2.10 6.29 19.28
CA GLY A 570 -1.49 6.74 18.03
C GLY A 570 -0.58 7.93 18.26
N GLU A 571 0.65 7.82 17.78
CA GLU A 571 1.66 8.87 17.92
C GLU A 571 1.33 10.11 17.08
N PRO A 572 1.63 11.32 17.57
CA PRO A 572 1.56 12.51 16.75
C PRO A 572 2.61 12.47 15.63
N SER A 573 2.22 12.87 14.43
CA SER A 573 3.16 13.01 13.31
C SER A 573 4.04 14.25 13.39
N ARG A 574 3.69 15.22 14.27
CA ARG A 574 4.38 16.50 14.45
C ARG A 574 4.14 17.03 15.88
N LEU A 575 4.99 17.93 16.36
CA LEU A 575 4.89 18.51 17.70
C LEU A 575 3.57 19.26 17.96
N ASP A 576 2.93 19.82 16.94
CA ASP A 576 1.65 20.52 17.07
C ASP A 576 0.44 19.60 17.14
N LYS A 577 0.58 18.33 16.77
CA LYS A 577 -0.51 17.35 16.78
C LYS A 577 -0.61 16.62 18.13
N PRO A 578 -1.81 16.19 18.55
CA PRO A 578 -1.99 15.44 19.79
C PRO A 578 -1.81 13.93 19.58
N TYR A 579 -1.57 13.21 20.67
CA TYR A 579 -1.83 11.78 20.75
C TYR A 579 -3.32 11.49 20.60
N ILE A 580 -3.65 10.41 19.88
CA ILE A 580 -5.03 9.94 19.73
C ILE A 580 -5.10 8.50 20.22
N TYR A 581 -5.87 8.25 21.28
CA TYR A 581 -6.19 6.87 21.64
C TYR A 581 -7.34 6.38 20.77
N SER A 582 -7.21 5.20 20.20
CA SER A 582 -8.25 4.62 19.36
C SER A 582 -8.41 3.12 19.61
N THR A 583 -9.64 2.65 19.50
CA THR A 583 -9.97 1.22 19.40
C THR A 583 -10.64 0.97 18.06
N PHE A 584 -10.51 -0.23 17.54
CA PHE A 584 -11.23 -0.68 16.35
C PHE A 584 -11.74 -2.11 16.52
N ILE A 585 -12.93 -2.39 16.03
CA ILE A 585 -13.46 -3.74 15.90
C ILE A 585 -14.38 -3.84 14.67
N ALA A 586 -14.21 -4.91 13.90
CA ALA A 586 -15.14 -5.34 12.87
C ALA A 586 -15.84 -6.62 13.34
N THR A 587 -17.16 -6.55 13.56
CA THR A 587 -17.96 -7.66 14.09
C THR A 587 -19.30 -7.77 13.36
N GLN A 588 -20.05 -8.82 13.63
CA GLN A 588 -21.43 -8.94 13.13
C GLN A 588 -22.32 -7.90 13.80
N ASN A 589 -23.32 -7.39 13.08
CA ASN A 589 -24.23 -6.37 13.60
C ASN A 589 -24.89 -6.78 14.93
N ASP A 590 -25.33 -8.03 15.04
CA ASP A 590 -25.96 -8.59 16.25
C ASP A 590 -24.99 -8.83 17.42
N LYS A 591 -23.66 -8.75 17.20
CA LYS A 591 -22.61 -8.89 18.22
C LYS A 591 -22.05 -7.57 18.72
N MET A 592 -22.52 -6.46 18.18
CA MET A 592 -22.00 -5.12 18.53
C MET A 592 -22.08 -4.84 20.03
N GLY A 593 -23.20 -5.18 20.68
CA GLY A 593 -23.39 -4.94 22.12
C GLY A 593 -22.41 -5.73 22.99
N ASP A 594 -22.17 -7.00 22.65
CA ASP A 594 -21.18 -7.85 23.32
C ASP A 594 -19.76 -7.32 23.11
N ALA A 595 -19.44 -6.85 21.90
CA ALA A 595 -18.14 -6.28 21.56
C ALA A 595 -17.84 -5.00 22.34
N LEU A 596 -18.80 -4.07 22.45
CA LEU A 596 -18.69 -2.87 23.27
C LEU A 596 -18.43 -3.21 24.73
N THR A 597 -19.21 -4.16 25.30
CA THR A 597 -19.03 -4.59 26.68
C THR A 597 -17.65 -5.20 26.92
N ALA A 598 -17.19 -6.04 25.99
CA ALA A 598 -15.87 -6.66 26.09
C ALA A 598 -14.71 -5.65 26.03
N PHE A 599 -14.83 -4.62 25.18
CA PHE A 599 -13.84 -3.54 25.15
C PHE A 599 -13.82 -2.75 26.46
N ASP A 600 -14.99 -2.41 27.01
CA ASP A 600 -15.07 -1.69 28.29
C ASP A 600 -14.40 -2.49 29.41
N GLU A 601 -14.65 -3.80 29.48
CA GLU A 601 -14.02 -4.68 30.46
C GLU A 601 -12.49 -4.65 30.33
N VAL A 602 -11.97 -4.83 29.12
CA VAL A 602 -10.53 -4.93 28.87
C VAL A 602 -9.82 -3.59 29.07
N ILE A 603 -10.45 -2.47 28.69
CA ILE A 603 -9.88 -1.13 28.87
C ILE A 603 -9.90 -0.72 30.36
N ASN A 604 -10.99 -0.98 31.08
CA ASN A 604 -11.11 -0.56 32.48
C ASN A 604 -10.45 -1.55 33.45
N HIS A 605 -10.32 -2.81 33.07
CA HIS A 605 -9.76 -3.90 33.86
C HIS A 605 -8.76 -4.68 33.00
N MET A 606 -7.66 -4.01 32.62
CA MET A 606 -6.62 -4.63 31.80
C MET A 606 -6.10 -5.91 32.44
N PRO A 607 -6.24 -7.08 31.78
CA PRO A 607 -5.65 -8.31 32.26
C PRO A 607 -4.13 -8.19 32.38
N GLU A 608 -3.59 -8.65 33.52
CA GLU A 608 -2.17 -8.64 33.80
C GLU A 608 -1.55 -9.99 33.46
N SER A 609 -0.47 -9.99 32.69
CA SER A 609 0.31 -11.18 32.39
C SER A 609 1.77 -10.82 32.19
N GLU A 610 2.60 -11.24 33.13
CA GLU A 610 4.05 -11.07 33.04
C GLU A 610 4.63 -11.78 31.80
N ALA A 611 4.08 -12.94 31.45
CA ALA A 611 4.50 -13.70 30.29
C ALA A 611 4.19 -12.95 28.98
N ALA A 612 2.98 -12.37 28.85
CA ALA A 612 2.61 -11.58 27.67
C ALA A 612 3.41 -10.26 27.59
N PHE A 613 3.67 -9.61 28.74
CA PHE A 613 4.50 -8.42 28.80
C PHE A 613 5.94 -8.70 28.33
N ASN A 614 6.57 -9.76 28.84
CA ASN A 614 7.92 -10.15 28.44
C ASN A 614 7.96 -10.49 26.95
N LEU A 615 6.96 -11.20 26.42
CA LEU A 615 6.87 -11.52 25.00
C LEU A 615 6.78 -10.26 24.13
N ALA A 616 5.93 -9.29 24.50
CA ALA A 616 5.80 -8.02 23.80
C ALA A 616 7.11 -7.22 23.80
N LYS A 617 7.75 -7.14 24.96
CA LYS A 617 9.05 -6.46 25.13
C LYS A 617 10.15 -7.12 24.31
N GLU A 618 10.27 -8.45 24.36
CA GLU A 618 11.23 -9.21 23.57
C GLU A 618 10.99 -9.06 22.06
N ALA A 619 9.74 -9.08 21.62
CA ALA A 619 9.38 -8.88 20.21
C ALA A 619 9.80 -7.50 19.71
N LEU A 620 9.54 -6.43 20.47
CA LEU A 620 9.99 -5.07 20.12
C LEU A 620 11.51 -4.96 20.08
N ILE A 621 12.22 -5.52 21.08
CA ILE A 621 13.69 -5.51 21.10
C ILE A 621 14.25 -6.28 19.90
N ALA A 622 13.69 -7.45 19.58
CA ALA A 622 14.12 -8.24 18.43
C ALA A 622 13.89 -7.48 17.12
N ARG A 623 12.75 -6.82 16.95
CA ARG A 623 12.45 -5.98 15.80
C ARG A 623 13.49 -4.86 15.65
N LEU A 624 13.76 -4.09 16.71
CA LEU A 624 14.74 -3.00 16.67
C LEU A 624 16.17 -3.47 16.37
N ARG A 625 16.51 -4.73 16.76
CA ARG A 625 17.81 -5.33 16.42
C ARG A 625 17.92 -5.73 14.96
N THR A 626 16.81 -6.08 14.31
CA THR A 626 16.78 -6.56 12.92
C THR A 626 16.41 -5.49 11.92
N ASP A 627 15.63 -4.48 12.30
CA ASP A 627 15.22 -3.42 11.41
C ASP A 627 16.40 -2.58 10.92
N ARG A 628 16.41 -2.33 9.61
CA ARG A 628 17.40 -1.48 8.94
C ARG A 628 16.68 -0.40 8.14
N ILE A 629 17.10 0.84 8.34
CA ILE A 629 16.73 1.93 7.43
C ILE A 629 17.78 1.96 6.34
N THR A 630 17.35 1.65 5.12
CA THR A 630 18.24 1.53 3.95
C THR A 630 17.80 2.50 2.85
N GLY A 631 18.69 2.76 1.90
CA GLY A 631 18.40 3.56 0.72
C GLY A 631 17.82 4.94 1.02
N ALA A 632 16.77 5.31 0.30
CA ALA A 632 16.05 6.58 0.45
C ALA A 632 15.28 6.70 1.78
N GLY A 633 14.99 5.60 2.48
CA GLY A 633 14.26 5.61 3.75
C GLY A 633 14.90 6.45 4.86
N ILE A 634 16.19 6.78 4.70
CA ILE A 634 16.88 7.70 5.61
C ILE A 634 16.26 9.11 5.61
N PHE A 635 15.74 9.56 4.46
CA PHE A 635 15.14 10.88 4.34
C PHE A 635 13.82 10.97 5.11
N ASP A 636 13.02 9.89 5.06
CA ASP A 636 11.78 9.79 5.82
C ASP A 636 12.07 9.79 7.33
N ALA A 637 13.04 8.99 7.77
CA ALA A 637 13.47 8.95 9.17
C ALA A 637 14.00 10.31 9.66
N TYR A 638 14.76 11.01 8.83
CA TYR A 638 15.27 12.34 9.14
C TYR A 638 14.15 13.39 9.20
N GLN A 639 13.20 13.35 8.24
CA GLN A 639 12.06 14.24 8.24
C GLN A 639 11.16 14.02 9.47
N GLU A 640 10.91 12.77 9.81
CA GLU A 640 10.13 12.40 11.00
C GLU A 640 10.79 12.89 12.29
N ALA A 641 12.09 12.70 12.43
CA ALA A 641 12.85 13.22 13.57
C ALA A 641 12.71 14.75 13.68
N LYS A 642 12.89 15.47 12.57
CA LYS A 642 12.68 16.94 12.53
C LYS A 642 11.27 17.36 12.91
N ASP A 643 10.25 16.68 12.39
CA ASP A 643 8.84 17.00 12.65
C ASP A 643 8.46 16.79 14.13
N LEU A 644 9.17 15.88 14.82
CA LEU A 644 9.05 15.61 16.26
C LEU A 644 10.07 16.37 17.13
N GLY A 645 10.88 17.24 16.54
CA GLY A 645 11.90 18.01 17.28
C GLY A 645 13.05 17.18 17.82
N LEU A 646 13.32 16.01 17.20
CA LEU A 646 14.42 15.11 17.54
C LEU A 646 15.63 15.37 16.62
N ASP A 647 16.82 15.09 17.09
CA ASP A 647 18.09 15.26 16.38
C ASP A 647 18.75 13.93 15.97
N SER A 648 18.14 12.82 16.35
CA SER A 648 18.66 11.47 16.16
C SER A 648 17.56 10.46 15.82
N ASP A 649 17.99 9.28 15.38
CA ASP A 649 17.08 8.15 15.11
C ASP A 649 16.31 7.76 16.38
N ARG A 650 14.99 7.96 16.40
CA ARG A 650 14.13 7.69 17.54
C ARG A 650 14.15 6.24 18.01
N ARG A 651 14.49 5.30 17.12
CA ARG A 651 14.60 3.87 17.46
C ARG A 651 15.68 3.61 18.50
N LYS A 652 16.75 4.44 18.51
CA LYS A 652 17.81 4.35 19.52
C LYS A 652 17.27 4.65 20.92
N MET A 653 16.53 5.73 21.06
CA MET A 653 15.90 6.10 22.34
C MET A 653 14.92 5.00 22.80
N LEU A 654 14.10 4.51 21.89
CA LEU A 654 13.18 3.40 22.18
C LEU A 654 13.94 2.16 22.68
N PHE A 655 15.00 1.75 21.99
CA PHE A 655 15.80 0.57 22.34
C PHE A 655 16.46 0.69 23.71
N ASP A 656 17.05 1.84 24.02
CA ASP A 656 17.76 2.10 25.27
C ASP A 656 16.82 2.06 26.49
N ASP A 657 15.58 2.51 26.31
CA ASP A 657 14.59 2.57 27.40
C ASP A 657 13.73 1.32 27.52
N LEU A 658 13.39 0.63 26.42
CA LEU A 658 12.64 -0.62 26.47
C LEU A 658 13.25 -1.64 27.44
N GLN A 659 14.56 -1.73 27.47
CA GLN A 659 15.25 -2.71 28.34
C GLN A 659 14.97 -2.50 29.83
N LYS A 660 14.66 -1.26 30.25
CA LYS A 660 14.45 -0.85 31.64
C LYS A 660 12.95 -0.90 32.03
N LEU A 661 12.04 -0.91 31.06
CA LEU A 661 10.61 -0.87 31.34
C LEU A 661 10.10 -2.14 32.03
N THR A 662 9.18 -1.95 32.97
CA THR A 662 8.54 -2.99 33.77
C THR A 662 7.04 -3.06 33.49
N LEU A 663 6.39 -4.17 33.85
CA LEU A 663 4.92 -4.30 33.73
C LEU A 663 4.21 -3.24 34.58
N ASP A 664 4.73 -2.89 35.76
CA ASP A 664 4.14 -1.85 36.63
C ASP A 664 4.11 -0.49 35.93
N GLN A 665 5.15 -0.14 35.14
CA GLN A 665 5.15 1.10 34.36
C GLN A 665 4.12 1.08 33.23
N VAL A 666 3.86 -0.08 32.62
CA VAL A 666 2.78 -0.25 31.63
C VAL A 666 1.40 -0.14 32.29
N LYS A 667 1.24 -0.68 33.51
CA LYS A 667 0.01 -0.53 34.32
C LYS A 667 -0.21 0.93 34.71
N ASP A 668 0.81 1.62 35.16
CA ASP A 668 0.76 3.05 35.47
C ASP A 668 0.39 3.88 34.24
N PHE A 669 0.91 3.50 33.06
CA PHE A 669 0.55 4.11 31.80
C PHE A 669 -0.94 3.89 31.48
N GLN A 670 -1.44 2.64 31.63
CA GLN A 670 -2.87 2.31 31.46
C GLN A 670 -3.75 3.18 32.36
N GLU A 671 -3.43 3.28 33.66
CA GLU A 671 -4.21 4.06 34.63
C GLU A 671 -4.23 5.58 34.30
N LYS A 672 -3.09 6.13 33.87
CA LYS A 672 -2.95 7.59 33.63
C LYS A 672 -3.39 8.02 32.24
N TRP A 673 -3.09 7.19 31.23
CA TRP A 673 -3.22 7.59 29.83
C TRP A 673 -4.42 6.96 29.15
N VAL A 674 -4.95 5.86 29.60
CA VAL A 674 -5.99 5.09 28.90
C VAL A 674 -7.30 5.04 29.65
N LYS A 675 -7.25 4.71 30.93
CA LYS A 675 -8.45 4.58 31.76
C LYS A 675 -9.23 5.90 31.87
N ASP A 676 -10.53 5.79 32.04
CA ASP A 676 -11.46 6.92 32.22
C ASP A 676 -11.45 7.97 31.09
N ARG A 677 -11.00 7.60 29.87
CA ARG A 677 -11.14 8.45 28.70
C ARG A 677 -12.61 8.63 28.32
N LYS A 678 -12.93 9.78 27.79
CA LYS A 678 -14.16 10.03 27.05
C LYS A 678 -13.92 9.68 25.59
N TYR A 679 -14.92 9.11 24.93
CA TYR A 679 -14.77 8.62 23.56
C TYR A 679 -15.81 9.20 22.61
N THR A 680 -15.36 9.50 21.39
CA THR A 680 -16.28 9.60 20.25
C THR A 680 -16.35 8.22 19.61
N TYR A 681 -17.50 7.57 19.74
CA TYR A 681 -17.78 6.27 19.13
C TYR A 681 -18.23 6.49 17.68
N CYS A 682 -17.47 6.00 16.73
CA CYS A 682 -17.80 6.00 15.31
C CYS A 682 -18.33 4.62 14.93
N VAL A 683 -19.57 4.52 14.53
CA VAL A 683 -20.26 3.25 14.23
C VAL A 683 -20.82 3.31 12.81
N LEU A 684 -20.48 2.33 11.99
CA LEU A 684 -20.99 2.18 10.62
C LEU A 684 -21.51 0.76 10.45
N GLY A 685 -22.83 0.61 10.29
CA GLY A 685 -23.48 -0.69 10.19
C GLY A 685 -24.97 -0.60 9.87
N ASP A 686 -25.64 -1.74 9.78
CA ASP A 686 -27.08 -1.79 9.50
C ASP A 686 -27.88 -1.43 10.74
N GLU A 687 -28.39 -0.21 10.80
CA GLU A 687 -29.17 0.32 11.92
C GLU A 687 -30.33 -0.60 12.36
N LYS A 688 -30.89 -1.38 11.43
CA LYS A 688 -32.01 -2.28 11.71
C LYS A 688 -31.58 -3.53 12.48
N GLU A 689 -30.30 -3.88 12.42
CA GLU A 689 -29.72 -5.06 13.07
C GLU A 689 -28.89 -4.72 14.31
N LEU A 690 -28.60 -3.43 14.56
CA LEU A 690 -27.79 -2.98 15.69
C LEU A 690 -28.62 -2.89 16.99
N ASP A 691 -28.00 -3.17 18.14
CA ASP A 691 -28.59 -2.88 19.46
C ASP A 691 -28.48 -1.38 19.78
N MET A 692 -29.43 -0.62 19.25
CA MET A 692 -29.51 0.83 19.42
C MET A 692 -29.64 1.27 20.86
N LYS A 693 -30.26 0.44 21.73
CA LYS A 693 -30.41 0.72 23.15
C LYS A 693 -29.06 0.64 23.87
N LYS A 694 -28.28 -0.38 23.55
CA LYS A 694 -26.93 -0.53 24.08
C LYS A 694 -26.04 0.60 23.57
N LEU A 695 -26.10 0.93 22.27
CA LEU A 695 -25.30 1.98 21.67
C LEU A 695 -25.57 3.34 22.32
N SER A 696 -26.84 3.73 22.54
CA SER A 696 -27.22 5.00 23.18
C SER A 696 -26.76 5.12 24.62
N SER A 697 -26.39 4.03 25.29
CA SER A 697 -25.82 4.09 26.65
C SER A 697 -24.39 4.61 26.70
N TYR A 698 -23.70 4.72 25.54
CA TYR A 698 -22.34 5.22 25.42
C TYR A 698 -22.27 6.73 25.17
N GLY A 699 -23.40 7.37 24.92
CA GLY A 699 -23.50 8.82 24.75
C GLY A 699 -24.63 9.21 23.81
N PRO A 700 -24.94 10.52 23.75
CA PRO A 700 -25.91 11.06 22.81
C PRO A 700 -25.43 10.95 21.36
#